data_99415812d7aa057c9b8c6c9701439c45
#
_entry.id   99415812d7aa057c9b8c6c9701439c45
#
_cell.length_a   1.000
_cell.length_b   1.000
_cell.length_c   1.000
_cell.angle_alpha   90.00
_cell.angle_beta   90.00
_cell.angle_gamma   90.00
#
_symmetry.space_group_name_H-M   'P 1'
#
loop_
_entity.id
_entity.type
_entity.pdbx_description
1 polymer ?
#
loop_
_entity_poly.entity_id
_entity_poly.type
_entity_poly.pdbx_seq_one_letter_code
_entity_poly.pdbx_strand_id
1 'polypeptide(L)'
;MQAAGQSGAGRQRTRVRSAPPRRPMQWPWPRGLARPNATGVFLTLALLLGGAGINYPLIQLAIVVAAVVALWRAPGAPGVVWAQGGAARAVLVLFAAWAGLMAVQLVPLPPGLWRALPGRDNAAAVWDAAGLTGWHPASLTPDLTLAGLLALVPPFAAFVLVAAMPRRTRRGALRVLVVVALIGTVLGVLQIAGGADAPLYPFITANRGIGTGLFVDRNHQAALLLIALIAAQVPGVVGAWHTTEGKSRRHIRIVALAVSAVLAIGVVATLSRTGLGLLPLALLAGMAAAAVVSTGTGERRLTMAGLALLAGLCLVLVLSPTGQEAMQRFSGVGDEGRRLYWANTLDAIRAAWPLGTGFGSFVPVYMGLEPMSQLGPEYVNHAHQDFLEIVLEGGVVAVLIAAAAVATVAAAGWGAWRRGEAAVALAASGGLLVLAGFSLVEYPLRMTALGVAAAVLVALLVPAPEAAAPAGRPRRIGLLVVLALSALSQIGLSLVLAGAPSAASRVAPWLSVAWRNRAEAELAAGDTTGAVADAGLALRILPIDATAARVRALALIARGDMAGGARLMGADAALGWRDPPAQLWMAQAALLGGRADLALPHIDALLRQNVGEAALVQELRGLVPAPAGEAAIVDALTRHPGWRQEFLNGLAEDAAAEPDDVAHLLADMARAGVPAQPGETALIRWRLADAGLWGPVAQVWRASGGRNLLGDGDFAGLNGPLPAYAGPYVWRAPPLPGVSVTAGADTGAGGGRRLHVVSDGLGQGMALAQTVVLAPGRYRLGVALAPGAAGAAGAWGWACHGTGTVQPIDIAWRGDGRNGAGTLAVPAGCPAVEIGLLIDSDPAHRGWAPLAKITLDAE
;
A
#
# COMPACT_ATOMS: atom_id res chain seq x y z
N MET A 1 -75.28 65.42 -65.47
CA MET A 1 -74.97 64.76 -66.74
C MET A 1 -73.78 63.82 -66.47
N GLN A 2 -74.02 62.60 -66.73
CA GLN A 2 -73.13 61.53 -67.27
C GLN A 2 -71.77 61.32 -66.62
N ALA A 3 -71.32 60.25 -66.40
CA ALA A 3 -71.63 58.83 -66.54
C ALA A 3 -70.32 58.07 -66.45
N ALA A 4 -70.44 56.85 -66.10
CA ALA A 4 -69.49 55.74 -66.33
C ALA A 4 -68.08 55.79 -65.55
N GLY A 5 -67.69 54.93 -64.76
CA GLY A 5 -67.75 53.50 -64.84
C GLY A 5 -66.37 52.97 -65.13
N GLN A 6 -65.68 52.28 -64.29
CA GLN A 6 -64.93 51.12 -64.70
C GLN A 6 -64.30 50.34 -63.47
N SER A 7 -64.54 49.10 -63.48
CA SER A 7 -64.09 48.09 -62.58
C SER A 7 -62.53 47.86 -62.63
N GLY A 8 -61.90 47.70 -61.46
CA GLY A 8 -60.52 47.25 -61.31
C GLY A 8 -60.45 46.15 -60.30
N ALA A 9 -60.20 44.95 -60.73
CA ALA A 9 -60.07 43.75 -59.93
C ALA A 9 -58.87 43.84 -58.99
N GLY A 10 -59.09 43.88 -57.70
CA GLY A 10 -58.08 43.81 -56.67
C GLY A 10 -57.62 42.34 -56.42
N ARG A 11 -56.43 42.07 -56.80
CA ARG A 11 -55.74 40.78 -56.44
C ARG A 11 -55.51 40.70 -54.92
N GLN A 12 -56.23 39.82 -54.22
CA GLN A 12 -55.97 39.46 -52.85
C GLN A 12 -54.64 38.73 -52.74
N ARG A 13 -53.60 39.36 -52.20
CA ARG A 13 -52.39 38.70 -51.74
C ARG A 13 -52.74 37.98 -50.46
N THR A 14 -52.79 36.62 -50.54
CA THR A 14 -52.84 35.73 -49.39
C THR A 14 -51.53 35.90 -48.62
N ARG A 15 -51.56 36.53 -47.45
CA ARG A 15 -50.48 36.52 -46.48
C ARG A 15 -50.34 35.07 -45.94
N VAL A 16 -49.28 34.36 -46.35
CA VAL A 16 -48.83 33.12 -45.70
C VAL A 16 -48.46 33.52 -44.26
N ARG A 17 -49.26 33.10 -43.28
CA ARG A 17 -48.88 33.17 -41.88
C ARG A 17 -47.71 32.22 -41.67
N SER A 18 -46.48 32.73 -41.48
CA SER A 18 -45.35 31.98 -40.99
C SER A 18 -45.72 31.42 -39.62
N ALA A 19 -45.61 30.11 -39.45
CA ALA A 19 -45.81 29.43 -38.20
C ALA A 19 -44.82 30.00 -37.13
N PRO A 20 -45.23 30.22 -35.87
CA PRO A 20 -44.31 30.70 -34.86
C PRO A 20 -43.19 29.68 -34.61
N PRO A 21 -41.95 30.12 -34.33
CA PRO A 21 -40.85 29.22 -34.09
C PRO A 21 -41.22 28.27 -32.94
N ARG A 22 -41.06 26.95 -33.18
CA ARG A 22 -41.28 25.94 -32.12
C ARG A 22 -40.41 26.29 -30.95
N ARG A 23 -41.01 26.63 -29.81
CA ARG A 23 -40.31 26.77 -28.53
C ARG A 23 -39.67 25.43 -28.22
N PRO A 24 -38.34 25.38 -27.83
CA PRO A 24 -37.71 24.13 -27.44
C PRO A 24 -38.52 23.54 -26.26
N MET A 25 -38.79 22.25 -26.33
CA MET A 25 -39.53 21.49 -25.32
C MET A 25 -38.83 21.67 -23.96
N GLN A 26 -39.43 22.48 -23.09
CA GLN A 26 -38.92 22.62 -21.71
C GLN A 26 -39.51 21.45 -20.91
N TRP A 27 -38.63 20.51 -20.54
CA TRP A 27 -38.99 19.44 -19.60
C TRP A 27 -39.44 20.06 -18.27
N PRO A 28 -40.62 19.72 -17.74
CA PRO A 28 -41.11 20.31 -16.52
C PRO A 28 -40.38 19.72 -15.33
N TRP A 29 -39.41 20.49 -14.79
CA TRP A 29 -38.81 20.14 -13.50
C TRP A 29 -39.86 20.30 -12.37
N PRO A 30 -39.82 19.38 -11.35
CA PRO A 30 -40.67 19.49 -10.19
C PRO A 30 -40.50 20.87 -9.54
N ARG A 31 -41.62 21.56 -9.26
CA ARG A 31 -41.62 22.86 -8.57
C ARG A 31 -40.98 22.69 -7.18
N GLY A 32 -39.78 23.27 -6.99
CA GLY A 32 -39.01 23.24 -5.72
C GLY A 32 -37.55 22.79 -5.85
N LEU A 33 -37.14 22.14 -6.95
CA LEU A 33 -35.74 21.88 -7.22
C LEU A 33 -35.14 22.97 -8.10
N ALA A 34 -34.16 23.71 -7.57
CA ALA A 34 -33.39 24.66 -8.38
C ALA A 34 -32.71 23.91 -9.51
N ARG A 35 -32.75 24.43 -10.76
CA ARG A 35 -32.04 23.84 -11.90
C ARG A 35 -30.56 23.68 -11.52
N PRO A 36 -29.95 22.49 -11.68
CA PRO A 36 -28.54 22.31 -11.41
C PRO A 36 -27.74 23.25 -12.31
N ASN A 37 -26.96 24.14 -11.71
CA ASN A 37 -26.04 24.97 -12.47
C ASN A 37 -24.76 24.14 -12.81
N ALA A 38 -24.07 24.54 -13.89
CA ALA A 38 -22.90 23.82 -14.37
C ALA A 38 -21.81 23.64 -13.29
N THR A 39 -21.66 24.62 -12.39
CA THR A 39 -20.71 24.52 -11.27
C THR A 39 -21.13 23.46 -10.25
N GLY A 40 -22.44 23.41 -9.91
CA GLY A 40 -22.93 22.37 -8.99
C GLY A 40 -22.76 20.97 -9.55
N VAL A 41 -23.05 20.78 -10.86
CA VAL A 41 -22.81 19.49 -11.54
C VAL A 41 -21.33 19.11 -11.51
N PHE A 42 -20.45 20.06 -11.86
CA PHE A 42 -19.00 19.82 -11.82
C PHE A 42 -18.51 19.43 -10.41
N LEU A 43 -18.89 20.20 -9.38
CA LEU A 43 -18.46 19.89 -8.01
C LEU A 43 -18.99 18.52 -7.55
N THR A 44 -20.23 18.18 -7.90
CA THR A 44 -20.82 16.88 -7.56
C THR A 44 -20.06 15.73 -8.23
N LEU A 45 -19.80 15.84 -9.54
CA LEU A 45 -19.02 14.82 -10.27
C LEU A 45 -17.59 14.69 -9.74
N ALA A 46 -16.92 15.83 -9.49
CA ALA A 46 -15.54 15.83 -9.00
C ALA A 46 -15.42 15.21 -7.60
N LEU A 47 -16.40 15.44 -6.71
CA LEU A 47 -16.38 14.87 -5.36
C LEU A 47 -16.85 13.41 -5.32
N LEU A 48 -17.82 13.00 -6.17
CA LEU A 48 -18.29 11.62 -6.25
C LEU A 48 -17.29 10.67 -6.91
N LEU A 49 -16.64 11.13 -7.99
CA LEU A 49 -15.83 10.29 -8.85
C LEU A 49 -14.32 10.55 -8.71
N GLY A 50 -13.94 11.69 -8.13
CA GLY A 50 -12.54 12.09 -8.00
C GLY A 50 -11.75 11.32 -6.93
N GLY A 51 -12.37 10.33 -6.27
CA GLY A 51 -11.71 9.33 -5.43
C GLY A 51 -11.14 8.15 -6.21
N ALA A 52 -11.38 8.08 -7.53
CA ALA A 52 -10.80 7.08 -8.43
C ALA A 52 -9.29 7.28 -8.58
N GLY A 53 -8.54 6.19 -8.60
CA GLY A 53 -7.11 6.22 -8.90
C GLY A 53 -6.80 6.46 -10.39
N ILE A 54 -5.54 6.43 -10.73
CA ILE A 54 -5.03 6.64 -12.11
C ILE A 54 -5.54 5.60 -13.12
N ASN A 55 -5.99 4.44 -12.67
CA ASN A 55 -6.50 3.35 -13.51
C ASN A 55 -7.89 3.63 -14.09
N TYR A 56 -8.44 4.84 -13.86
CA TYR A 56 -9.77 5.24 -14.35
C TYR A 56 -9.70 6.51 -15.21
N PRO A 57 -8.97 6.50 -16.35
CA PRO A 57 -8.73 7.70 -17.15
C PRO A 57 -10.00 8.34 -17.68
N LEU A 58 -11.02 7.57 -18.06
CA LEU A 58 -12.30 8.11 -18.56
C LEU A 58 -13.07 8.86 -17.46
N ILE A 59 -12.93 8.45 -16.21
CA ILE A 59 -13.51 9.18 -15.07
C ILE A 59 -12.81 10.53 -14.90
N GLN A 60 -11.48 10.55 -14.96
CA GLN A 60 -10.70 11.79 -14.90
C GLN A 60 -11.07 12.73 -16.07
N LEU A 61 -11.23 12.18 -17.28
CA LEU A 61 -11.70 12.95 -18.44
C LEU A 61 -13.08 13.56 -18.18
N ALA A 62 -14.03 12.80 -17.65
CA ALA A 62 -15.38 13.30 -17.35
C ALA A 62 -15.36 14.47 -16.37
N ILE A 63 -14.49 14.42 -15.35
CA ILE A 63 -14.32 15.50 -14.38
C ILE A 63 -13.71 16.74 -15.05
N VAL A 64 -12.68 16.58 -15.89
CA VAL A 64 -12.07 17.70 -16.65
C VAL A 64 -13.06 18.32 -17.61
N VAL A 65 -13.84 17.52 -18.35
CA VAL A 65 -14.92 18.02 -19.23
C VAL A 65 -15.91 18.85 -18.42
N ALA A 66 -16.38 18.35 -17.27
CA ALA A 66 -17.32 19.09 -16.43
C ALA A 66 -16.72 20.41 -15.92
N ALA A 67 -15.42 20.40 -15.52
CA ALA A 67 -14.70 21.62 -15.10
C ALA A 67 -14.62 22.66 -16.23
N VAL A 68 -14.21 22.22 -17.43
CA VAL A 68 -14.08 23.09 -18.61
C VAL A 68 -15.45 23.64 -19.03
N VAL A 69 -16.50 22.81 -19.04
CA VAL A 69 -17.88 23.27 -19.35
C VAL A 69 -18.36 24.29 -18.32
N ALA A 70 -18.07 24.09 -17.03
CA ALA A 70 -18.43 25.02 -15.98
C ALA A 70 -17.71 26.36 -16.12
N LEU A 71 -16.39 26.35 -16.41
CA LEU A 71 -15.61 27.57 -16.73
C LEU A 71 -16.11 28.27 -18.01
N TRP A 72 -16.46 27.50 -19.02
CA TRP A 72 -17.02 28.04 -20.26
C TRP A 72 -18.35 28.75 -20.05
N ARG A 73 -19.18 28.24 -19.14
CA ARG A 73 -20.48 28.86 -18.74
C ARG A 73 -20.30 30.09 -17.84
N ALA A 74 -19.14 30.29 -17.23
CA ALA A 74 -18.81 31.39 -16.36
C ALA A 74 -17.54 32.16 -16.79
N PRO A 75 -17.46 32.69 -18.02
CA PRO A 75 -16.22 33.20 -18.61
C PRO A 75 -15.67 34.45 -17.87
N GLY A 76 -16.53 35.20 -17.19
CA GLY A 76 -16.10 36.34 -16.35
C GLY A 76 -15.51 35.97 -14.99
N ALA A 77 -15.66 34.73 -14.55
CA ALA A 77 -15.24 34.31 -13.20
C ALA A 77 -13.77 34.58 -12.85
N PRO A 78 -12.78 34.27 -13.72
CA PRO A 78 -11.38 34.60 -13.40
C PRO A 78 -11.13 36.11 -13.22
N GLY A 79 -11.78 36.95 -14.03
CA GLY A 79 -11.68 38.41 -13.94
C GLY A 79 -12.28 38.95 -12.64
N VAL A 80 -13.43 38.40 -12.21
CA VAL A 80 -14.06 38.75 -10.94
C VAL A 80 -13.14 38.40 -9.76
N VAL A 81 -12.54 37.17 -9.76
CA VAL A 81 -11.62 36.76 -8.71
C VAL A 81 -10.37 37.64 -8.69
N TRP A 82 -9.83 37.97 -9.85
CA TRP A 82 -8.70 38.90 -9.97
C TRP A 82 -8.99 40.28 -9.42
N ALA A 83 -10.20 40.82 -9.71
CA ALA A 83 -10.64 42.16 -9.25
C ALA A 83 -10.85 42.23 -7.73
N GLN A 84 -11.09 41.10 -7.06
CA GLN A 84 -11.19 41.05 -5.59
C GLN A 84 -9.87 41.47 -4.91
N GLY A 85 -8.72 41.37 -5.61
CA GLY A 85 -7.39 41.72 -5.06
C GLY A 85 -6.94 40.82 -3.94
N GLY A 86 -5.92 41.27 -3.17
CA GLY A 86 -5.43 40.58 -1.96
C GLY A 86 -5.21 39.08 -2.13
N ALA A 87 -5.71 38.31 -1.17
CA ALA A 87 -5.54 36.87 -1.15
C ALA A 87 -6.15 36.15 -2.37
N ALA A 88 -7.26 36.64 -2.94
CA ALA A 88 -7.86 36.04 -4.11
C ALA A 88 -6.94 36.09 -5.34
N ARG A 89 -6.31 37.23 -5.56
CA ARG A 89 -5.31 37.40 -6.62
C ARG A 89 -4.06 36.57 -6.35
N ALA A 90 -3.58 36.54 -5.09
CA ALA A 90 -2.44 35.72 -4.68
C ALA A 90 -2.65 34.23 -4.98
N VAL A 91 -3.83 33.67 -4.71
CA VAL A 91 -4.15 32.27 -5.05
C VAL A 91 -4.06 32.04 -6.56
N LEU A 92 -4.60 32.94 -7.40
CA LEU A 92 -4.47 32.81 -8.86
C LEU A 92 -3.00 32.85 -9.33
N VAL A 93 -2.19 33.73 -8.71
CA VAL A 93 -0.73 33.79 -8.99
C VAL A 93 -0.04 32.51 -8.56
N LEU A 94 -0.42 31.92 -7.42
CA LEU A 94 0.15 30.65 -6.95
C LEU A 94 -0.22 29.49 -7.88
N PHE A 95 -1.45 29.40 -8.37
CA PHE A 95 -1.82 28.43 -9.41
C PHE A 95 -0.99 28.62 -10.69
N ALA A 96 -0.80 29.87 -11.12
CA ALA A 96 0.02 30.18 -12.28
C ALA A 96 1.52 29.87 -12.05
N ALA A 97 2.04 30.13 -10.86
CA ALA A 97 3.42 29.79 -10.49
C ALA A 97 3.65 28.28 -10.46
N TRP A 98 2.70 27.52 -9.89
CA TRP A 98 2.76 26.05 -9.86
C TRP A 98 2.69 25.45 -11.26
N ALA A 99 1.74 25.89 -12.09
CA ALA A 99 1.65 25.49 -13.49
C ALA A 99 2.89 25.94 -14.30
N GLY A 100 3.43 27.12 -14.02
CA GLY A 100 4.64 27.64 -14.62
C GLY A 100 5.88 26.80 -14.29
N LEU A 101 6.02 26.35 -13.04
CA LEU A 101 7.10 25.46 -12.63
C LEU A 101 7.05 24.13 -13.42
N MET A 102 5.86 23.50 -13.49
CA MET A 102 5.66 22.29 -14.29
C MET A 102 5.96 22.53 -15.78
N ALA A 103 5.50 23.65 -16.33
CA ALA A 103 5.75 24.01 -17.72
C ALA A 103 7.26 24.22 -17.99
N VAL A 104 7.99 24.83 -17.08
CA VAL A 104 9.45 24.99 -17.18
C VAL A 104 10.16 23.64 -17.14
N GLN A 105 9.70 22.71 -16.30
CA GLN A 105 10.24 21.36 -16.25
C GLN A 105 10.03 20.56 -17.55
N LEU A 106 9.05 20.95 -18.39
CA LEU A 106 8.80 20.36 -19.70
C LEU A 106 9.65 20.97 -20.83
N VAL A 107 10.39 22.04 -20.55
CA VAL A 107 11.25 22.67 -21.56
C VAL A 107 12.46 21.78 -21.84
N PRO A 108 12.69 21.41 -23.12
CA PRO A 108 13.87 20.62 -23.48
C PRO A 108 15.16 21.41 -23.28
N LEU A 109 16.15 20.77 -22.69
CA LEU A 109 17.49 21.33 -22.43
C LEU A 109 18.51 20.65 -23.33
N PRO A 110 19.56 21.37 -23.72
CA PRO A 110 20.69 20.78 -24.46
C PRO A 110 21.38 19.69 -23.62
N PRO A 111 21.96 18.63 -24.26
CA PRO A 111 22.50 17.46 -23.57
C PRO A 111 23.47 17.78 -22.44
N GLY A 112 24.37 18.73 -22.64
CA GLY A 112 25.37 19.11 -21.64
C GLY A 112 24.73 19.74 -20.41
N LEU A 113 23.71 20.59 -20.59
CA LEU A 113 23.01 21.20 -19.48
C LEU A 113 22.12 20.19 -18.75
N TRP A 114 21.41 19.32 -19.49
CA TRP A 114 20.55 18.29 -18.90
C TRP A 114 21.34 17.29 -18.04
N ARG A 115 22.50 16.84 -18.53
CA ARG A 115 23.40 15.92 -17.81
C ARG A 115 24.02 16.56 -16.55
N ALA A 116 24.19 17.89 -16.55
CA ALA A 116 24.72 18.62 -15.40
C ALA A 116 23.68 18.82 -14.29
N LEU A 117 22.39 18.50 -14.52
CA LEU A 117 21.38 18.56 -13.47
C LEU A 117 21.58 17.46 -12.43
N PRO A 118 21.45 17.75 -11.13
CA PRO A 118 21.58 16.74 -10.08
C PRO A 118 20.57 15.58 -10.27
N GLY A 119 21.00 14.35 -9.94
CA GLY A 119 20.15 13.16 -9.99
C GLY A 119 19.81 12.65 -11.40
N ARG A 120 20.67 12.95 -12.41
CA ARG A 120 20.50 12.51 -13.80
C ARG A 120 21.44 11.38 -14.23
N ASP A 121 22.36 10.93 -13.35
CA ASP A 121 23.44 10.00 -13.68
C ASP A 121 22.91 8.68 -14.25
N ASN A 122 21.95 8.03 -13.58
CA ASN A 122 21.35 6.76 -14.02
C ASN A 122 20.59 6.92 -15.36
N ALA A 123 19.84 8.01 -15.50
CA ALA A 123 19.12 8.31 -16.75
C ALA A 123 20.08 8.54 -17.91
N ALA A 124 21.19 9.24 -17.67
CA ALA A 124 22.24 9.47 -18.66
C ALA A 124 22.95 8.16 -19.04
N ALA A 125 23.22 7.27 -18.08
CA ALA A 125 23.83 5.96 -18.33
C ALA A 125 22.94 5.08 -19.22
N VAL A 126 21.63 5.04 -18.97
CA VAL A 126 20.67 4.32 -19.82
C VAL A 126 20.66 4.92 -21.24
N TRP A 127 20.66 6.24 -21.39
CA TRP A 127 20.68 6.89 -22.70
C TRP A 127 21.95 6.58 -23.47
N ASP A 128 23.11 6.61 -22.81
CA ASP A 128 24.39 6.27 -23.43
C ASP A 128 24.43 4.79 -23.87
N ALA A 129 23.96 3.89 -23.01
CA ALA A 129 23.90 2.47 -23.32
C ALA A 129 22.90 2.17 -24.45
N ALA A 130 21.80 2.93 -24.54
CA ALA A 130 20.81 2.85 -25.60
C ALA A 130 21.27 3.52 -26.91
N GLY A 131 22.40 4.24 -26.96
CA GLY A 131 22.88 4.98 -28.12
C GLY A 131 21.98 6.19 -28.47
N LEU A 132 21.30 6.76 -27.48
CA LEU A 132 20.38 7.90 -27.65
C LEU A 132 21.12 9.22 -27.44
N THR A 133 20.76 10.19 -28.26
CA THR A 133 21.30 11.57 -28.20
C THR A 133 20.16 12.56 -28.40
N GLY A 134 20.32 13.79 -27.95
CA GLY A 134 19.36 14.86 -28.21
C GLY A 134 19.04 15.68 -26.97
N TRP A 135 18.09 16.60 -27.13
CA TRP A 135 17.58 17.45 -26.07
C TRP A 135 16.55 16.67 -25.24
N HIS A 136 16.54 16.94 -23.94
CA HIS A 136 15.59 16.29 -23.03
C HIS A 136 15.00 17.32 -22.05
N PRO A 137 13.71 17.22 -21.68
CA PRO A 137 13.11 18.06 -20.65
C PRO A 137 13.84 17.96 -19.29
N ALA A 138 13.77 19.04 -18.50
CA ALA A 138 14.34 19.03 -17.15
C ALA A 138 13.70 17.93 -16.28
N SER A 139 12.41 17.65 -16.47
CA SER A 139 11.73 16.53 -15.80
C SER A 139 12.26 15.18 -16.32
N LEU A 140 12.47 14.22 -15.39
CA LEU A 140 12.74 12.81 -15.73
C LEU A 140 11.51 12.08 -16.24
N THR A 141 10.32 12.64 -16.03
CA THR A 141 9.02 12.04 -16.39
C THR A 141 8.12 13.07 -17.07
N PRO A 142 8.45 13.55 -18.27
CA PRO A 142 7.71 14.64 -18.91
C PRO A 142 6.23 14.34 -19.14
N ASP A 143 5.87 13.12 -19.48
CA ASP A 143 4.49 12.68 -19.67
C ASP A 143 3.67 12.74 -18.36
N LEU A 144 4.28 12.32 -17.25
CA LEU A 144 3.66 12.42 -15.92
C LEU A 144 3.62 13.87 -15.41
N THR A 145 4.63 14.68 -15.71
CA THR A 145 4.62 16.13 -15.41
C THR A 145 3.50 16.84 -16.19
N LEU A 146 3.29 16.49 -17.45
CA LEU A 146 2.14 16.99 -18.24
C LEU A 146 0.81 16.54 -17.62
N ALA A 147 0.69 15.29 -17.22
CA ALA A 147 -0.49 14.77 -16.53
C ALA A 147 -0.76 15.53 -15.22
N GLY A 148 0.29 15.82 -14.43
CA GLY A 148 0.22 16.65 -13.23
C GLY A 148 -0.26 18.09 -13.52
N LEU A 149 0.25 18.69 -14.59
CA LEU A 149 -0.19 20.03 -15.04
C LEU A 149 -1.68 20.04 -15.40
N LEU A 150 -2.16 19.03 -16.12
CA LEU A 150 -3.57 18.90 -16.49
C LEU A 150 -4.46 18.59 -15.27
N ALA A 151 -3.95 17.88 -14.28
CA ALA A 151 -4.65 17.59 -13.02
C ALA A 151 -4.90 18.84 -12.15
N LEU A 152 -4.24 19.96 -12.40
CA LEU A 152 -4.55 21.24 -11.76
C LEU A 152 -5.88 21.85 -12.22
N VAL A 153 -6.44 21.43 -13.35
CA VAL A 153 -7.65 22.02 -13.95
C VAL A 153 -8.88 21.91 -13.05
N PRO A 154 -9.23 20.74 -12.49
CA PRO A 154 -10.38 20.63 -11.59
C PRO A 154 -10.26 21.50 -10.33
N PRO A 155 -9.17 21.50 -9.54
CA PRO A 155 -9.06 22.36 -8.36
C PRO A 155 -9.00 23.85 -8.73
N PHE A 156 -8.35 24.24 -9.84
CA PHE A 156 -8.39 25.60 -10.34
C PHE A 156 -9.81 26.05 -10.68
N ALA A 157 -10.56 25.21 -11.42
CA ALA A 157 -11.96 25.48 -11.76
C ALA A 157 -12.83 25.61 -10.50
N ALA A 158 -12.66 24.73 -9.53
CA ALA A 158 -13.38 24.78 -8.26
C ALA A 158 -13.12 26.09 -7.52
N PHE A 159 -11.85 26.49 -7.39
CA PHE A 159 -11.49 27.76 -6.76
C PHE A 159 -12.13 28.93 -7.47
N VAL A 160 -11.89 29.08 -8.77
CA VAL A 160 -12.36 30.24 -9.56
C VAL A 160 -13.89 30.36 -9.55
N LEU A 161 -14.58 29.23 -9.79
CA LEU A 161 -16.03 29.22 -9.87
C LEU A 161 -16.71 29.53 -8.53
N VAL A 162 -16.21 28.98 -7.43
CA VAL A 162 -16.75 29.22 -6.09
C VAL A 162 -16.37 30.62 -5.59
N ALA A 163 -15.12 31.07 -5.81
CA ALA A 163 -14.67 32.41 -5.43
C ALA A 163 -15.39 33.52 -6.19
N ALA A 164 -15.87 33.27 -7.41
CA ALA A 164 -16.67 34.20 -8.17
C ALA A 164 -18.16 34.24 -7.78
N MET A 165 -18.62 33.33 -6.90
CA MET A 165 -20.03 33.32 -6.45
C MET A 165 -20.32 34.39 -5.39
N PRO A 166 -21.53 34.96 -5.36
CA PRO A 166 -22.01 35.78 -4.24
C PRO A 166 -22.01 34.98 -2.92
N ARG A 167 -21.84 35.71 -1.81
CA ARG A 167 -21.69 35.12 -0.46
C ARG A 167 -22.78 34.08 -0.10
N ARG A 168 -24.03 34.33 -0.49
CA ARG A 168 -25.16 33.43 -0.18
C ARG A 168 -25.10 32.11 -0.92
N THR A 169 -24.58 32.09 -2.13
CA THR A 169 -24.53 30.90 -3.00
C THR A 169 -23.30 30.04 -2.75
N ARG A 170 -22.18 30.60 -2.26
CA ARG A 170 -20.93 29.85 -1.95
C ARG A 170 -21.15 28.68 -0.99
N ARG A 171 -22.08 28.87 -0.01
CA ARG A 171 -22.39 27.79 0.96
C ARG A 171 -23.01 26.55 0.29
N GLY A 172 -23.50 26.69 -0.94
CA GLY A 172 -23.95 25.57 -1.75
C GLY A 172 -22.86 24.54 -2.06
N ALA A 173 -21.60 25.00 -2.21
CA ALA A 173 -20.48 24.10 -2.41
C ALA A 173 -20.22 23.22 -1.18
N LEU A 174 -20.34 23.77 0.04
CA LEU A 174 -20.25 22.97 1.27
C LEU A 174 -21.38 21.95 1.40
N ARG A 175 -22.59 22.29 0.93
CA ARG A 175 -23.70 21.31 0.92
C ARG A 175 -23.40 20.14 0.01
N VAL A 176 -22.89 20.38 -1.19
CA VAL A 176 -22.47 19.31 -2.11
C VAL A 176 -21.46 18.40 -1.41
N LEU A 177 -20.44 18.98 -0.76
CA LEU A 177 -19.41 18.23 -0.04
C LEU A 177 -20.03 17.37 1.08
N VAL A 178 -20.91 17.93 1.91
CA VAL A 178 -21.59 17.18 3.00
C VAL A 178 -22.45 16.05 2.44
N VAL A 179 -23.21 16.29 1.36
CA VAL A 179 -24.06 15.26 0.74
C VAL A 179 -23.23 14.12 0.19
N VAL A 180 -22.15 14.43 -0.54
CA VAL A 180 -21.26 13.41 -1.08
C VAL A 180 -20.58 12.62 0.04
N ALA A 181 -20.17 13.28 1.10
CA ALA A 181 -19.60 12.61 2.28
C ALA A 181 -20.62 11.67 2.95
N LEU A 182 -21.89 12.04 3.06
CA LEU A 182 -22.95 11.17 3.57
C LEU A 182 -23.19 9.96 2.66
N ILE A 183 -23.18 10.15 1.33
CA ILE A 183 -23.25 9.04 0.37
C ILE A 183 -22.06 8.11 0.57
N GLY A 184 -20.84 8.65 0.70
CA GLY A 184 -19.63 7.90 0.99
C GLY A 184 -19.69 7.13 2.32
N THR A 185 -20.32 7.72 3.36
CA THR A 185 -20.55 7.04 4.65
C THR A 185 -21.48 5.84 4.48
N VAL A 186 -22.63 6.03 3.84
CA VAL A 186 -23.60 4.94 3.60
C VAL A 186 -22.95 3.82 2.81
N LEU A 187 -22.24 4.17 1.73
CA LEU A 187 -21.55 3.19 0.91
C LEU A 187 -20.48 2.44 1.73
N GLY A 188 -19.69 3.16 2.54
CA GLY A 188 -18.66 2.54 3.40
C GLY A 188 -19.23 1.57 4.43
N VAL A 189 -20.37 1.90 5.05
CA VAL A 189 -21.07 0.99 5.96
C VAL A 189 -21.57 -0.26 5.23
N LEU A 190 -22.14 -0.09 4.02
CA LEU A 190 -22.59 -1.20 3.19
C LEU A 190 -21.43 -2.09 2.72
N GLN A 191 -20.26 -1.51 2.44
CA GLN A 191 -19.03 -2.25 2.10
C GLN A 191 -18.60 -3.16 3.25
N ILE A 192 -18.61 -2.65 4.49
CA ILE A 192 -18.28 -3.44 5.68
C ILE A 192 -19.30 -4.56 5.89
N ALA A 193 -20.59 -4.23 5.81
CA ALA A 193 -21.68 -5.20 6.01
C ALA A 193 -21.65 -6.34 4.97
N GLY A 194 -21.22 -6.05 3.74
CA GLY A 194 -21.10 -7.03 2.67
C GLY A 194 -19.78 -7.79 2.64
N GLY A 195 -18.79 -7.36 3.43
CA GLY A 195 -17.48 -8.00 3.49
C GLY A 195 -16.56 -7.69 2.30
N ALA A 196 -15.43 -8.42 2.21
CA ALA A 196 -14.40 -8.19 1.20
C ALA A 196 -14.89 -8.50 -0.23
N ASP A 197 -15.81 -9.42 -0.40
CA ASP A 197 -16.34 -9.86 -1.70
C ASP A 197 -17.55 -9.04 -2.17
N ALA A 198 -17.97 -8.05 -1.38
CA ALA A 198 -19.11 -7.19 -1.74
C ALA A 198 -18.90 -6.49 -3.09
N PRO A 199 -19.91 -6.46 -3.98
CA PRO A 199 -19.81 -5.75 -5.28
C PRO A 199 -19.93 -4.23 -5.16
N LEU A 200 -19.87 -3.70 -3.94
CA LEU A 200 -20.13 -2.29 -3.62
C LEU A 200 -18.88 -1.39 -3.65
N TYR A 201 -17.73 -1.91 -4.07
CA TYR A 201 -16.51 -1.10 -4.26
C TYR A 201 -16.51 -0.50 -5.66
N PRO A 202 -16.70 0.85 -5.79
CA PRO A 202 -16.76 1.49 -7.10
C PRO A 202 -15.42 1.45 -7.84
N PHE A 203 -14.33 1.26 -7.09
CA PHE A 203 -12.96 1.25 -7.60
C PHE A 203 -12.21 0.03 -7.07
N ILE A 204 -11.19 -0.41 -7.82
CA ILE A 204 -10.26 -1.44 -7.36
C ILE A 204 -9.47 -0.88 -6.17
N THR A 205 -9.50 -1.59 -5.07
CA THR A 205 -8.84 -1.19 -3.82
C THR A 205 -8.20 -2.38 -3.12
N ALA A 206 -7.06 -2.16 -2.47
CA ALA A 206 -6.45 -3.12 -1.55
C ALA A 206 -7.17 -3.16 -0.18
N ASN A 207 -8.07 -2.20 0.10
CA ASN A 207 -8.77 -2.06 1.38
C ASN A 207 -10.15 -2.74 1.37
N ARG A 208 -10.28 -3.96 0.80
CA ARG A 208 -11.54 -4.70 0.81
C ARG A 208 -11.90 -5.17 2.21
N GLY A 209 -13.20 -5.20 2.53
CA GLY A 209 -13.71 -5.49 3.88
C GLY A 209 -13.72 -4.27 4.82
N ILE A 210 -13.29 -3.10 4.34
CA ILE A 210 -13.22 -1.85 5.08
C ILE A 210 -14.05 -0.78 4.35
N GLY A 211 -14.54 0.22 5.07
CA GLY A 211 -15.34 1.32 4.52
C GLY A 211 -14.50 2.33 3.75
N THR A 212 -14.15 2.07 2.50
CA THR A 212 -13.46 3.02 1.62
C THR A 212 -14.40 4.06 0.99
N GLY A 213 -15.72 3.80 1.04
CA GLY A 213 -16.73 4.68 0.48
C GLY A 213 -16.52 4.95 -1.02
N LEU A 214 -16.26 6.20 -1.36
CA LEU A 214 -16.08 6.70 -2.73
C LEU A 214 -14.60 6.82 -3.15
N PHE A 215 -13.67 6.22 -2.41
CA PHE A 215 -12.24 6.31 -2.67
C PHE A 215 -11.59 4.93 -2.83
N VAL A 216 -10.46 4.90 -3.51
CA VAL A 216 -9.57 3.73 -3.59
C VAL A 216 -8.87 3.46 -2.25
N ASP A 217 -8.73 4.49 -1.39
CA ASP A 217 -8.07 4.40 -0.09
C ASP A 217 -8.97 4.92 1.03
N ARG A 218 -8.98 4.20 2.17
CA ARG A 218 -9.77 4.51 3.37
C ARG A 218 -9.38 5.84 4.03
N ASN A 219 -8.08 6.22 3.97
CA ASN A 219 -7.59 7.45 4.58
C ASN A 219 -8.15 8.68 3.85
N HIS A 220 -8.25 8.62 2.52
CA HIS A 220 -8.83 9.68 1.72
C HIS A 220 -10.34 9.83 1.97
N GLN A 221 -11.05 8.72 2.15
CA GLN A 221 -12.45 8.76 2.58
C GLN A 221 -12.57 9.44 3.95
N ALA A 222 -11.75 9.06 4.94
CA ALA A 222 -11.76 9.67 6.27
C ALA A 222 -11.51 11.19 6.21
N ALA A 223 -10.57 11.65 5.36
CA ALA A 223 -10.29 13.07 5.18
C ALA A 223 -11.53 13.84 4.68
N LEU A 224 -12.24 13.33 3.68
CA LEU A 224 -13.47 13.94 3.18
C LEU A 224 -14.55 14.02 4.27
N LEU A 225 -14.71 12.94 5.05
CA LEU A 225 -15.71 12.88 6.13
C LEU A 225 -15.42 13.89 7.24
N LEU A 226 -14.16 14.08 7.63
CA LEU A 226 -13.77 15.06 8.64
C LEU A 226 -14.00 16.51 8.17
N ILE A 227 -13.68 16.81 6.91
CA ILE A 227 -13.97 18.11 6.31
C ILE A 227 -15.49 18.37 6.29
N ALA A 228 -16.27 17.36 5.90
CA ALA A 228 -17.74 17.46 5.88
C ALA A 228 -18.35 17.64 7.26
N LEU A 229 -17.80 16.97 8.28
CA LEU A 229 -18.21 17.11 9.68
C LEU A 229 -18.06 18.56 10.15
N ILE A 230 -16.92 19.20 9.87
CA ILE A 230 -16.70 20.62 10.19
C ILE A 230 -17.66 21.51 9.39
N ALA A 231 -17.81 21.24 8.09
CA ALA A 231 -18.66 22.01 7.19
C ALA A 231 -20.16 21.98 7.61
N ALA A 232 -20.62 20.85 8.15
CA ALA A 232 -22.00 20.68 8.63
C ALA A 232 -22.37 21.68 9.75
N GLN A 233 -21.39 22.20 10.50
CA GLN A 233 -21.60 23.19 11.56
C GLN A 233 -21.75 24.62 11.05
N VAL A 234 -21.47 24.89 9.77
CA VAL A 234 -21.59 26.21 9.17
C VAL A 234 -23.07 26.54 8.94
N PRO A 235 -23.57 27.72 9.39
CA PRO A 235 -24.96 28.13 9.19
C PRO A 235 -25.38 28.11 7.72
N GLY A 236 -26.57 27.56 7.47
CA GLY A 236 -27.14 27.49 6.12
C GLY A 236 -26.54 26.40 5.22
N VAL A 237 -25.66 25.53 5.74
CA VAL A 237 -25.23 24.32 5.04
C VAL A 237 -26.29 23.23 5.20
N VAL A 238 -26.56 22.77 6.41
CA VAL A 238 -27.57 21.73 6.68
C VAL A 238 -29.00 22.28 6.69
N GLY A 239 -29.21 23.48 7.24
CA GLY A 239 -30.55 24.08 7.38
C GLY A 239 -31.22 24.52 6.09
N ALA A 240 -30.49 24.70 5.00
CA ALA A 240 -31.08 25.13 3.72
C ALA A 240 -32.04 24.11 3.09
N TRP A 241 -32.02 22.87 3.51
CA TRP A 241 -32.92 21.81 3.03
C TRP A 241 -34.28 21.85 3.74
N HIS A 242 -34.41 22.61 4.84
CA HIS A 242 -35.56 22.65 5.71
C HIS A 242 -36.11 24.08 5.90
N THR A 243 -35.71 25.06 5.06
CA THR A 243 -36.25 26.41 5.14
C THR A 243 -37.70 26.45 4.67
N THR A 244 -38.57 25.88 5.48
CA THR A 244 -39.94 26.40 5.59
C THR A 244 -39.89 27.45 6.70
N GLU A 245 -40.41 28.62 6.42
CA GLU A 245 -40.57 29.71 7.37
C GLU A 245 -41.10 29.16 8.70
N GLY A 246 -40.42 29.42 9.81
CA GLY A 246 -40.84 29.06 11.15
C GLY A 246 -40.14 27.93 11.87
N LYS A 247 -39.14 27.21 11.30
CA LYS A 247 -38.38 26.21 12.07
C LYS A 247 -37.34 26.86 12.99
N SER A 248 -37.37 26.49 14.27
CA SER A 248 -36.48 27.05 15.29
C SER A 248 -35.02 26.71 14.98
N ARG A 249 -34.08 27.60 15.26
CA ARG A 249 -32.63 27.39 15.19
C ARG A 249 -32.18 26.11 15.89
N ARG A 250 -32.88 25.70 16.94
CA ARG A 250 -32.66 24.47 17.68
C ARG A 250 -32.80 23.23 16.78
N HIS A 251 -33.81 23.14 15.91
CA HIS A 251 -33.96 22.01 14.98
C HIS A 251 -32.80 21.93 13.98
N ILE A 252 -32.37 23.09 13.43
CA ILE A 252 -31.21 23.11 12.52
C ILE A 252 -29.96 22.60 13.22
N ARG A 253 -29.74 22.93 14.50
CA ARG A 253 -28.60 22.42 15.29
C ARG A 253 -28.71 20.92 15.56
N ILE A 254 -29.88 20.41 15.88
CA ILE A 254 -30.10 18.98 16.07
C ILE A 254 -29.78 18.22 14.77
N VAL A 255 -30.23 18.72 13.61
CA VAL A 255 -29.91 18.08 12.31
C VAL A 255 -28.40 18.16 12.02
N ALA A 256 -27.76 19.30 12.30
CA ALA A 256 -26.31 19.41 12.12
C ALA A 256 -25.52 18.40 13.01
N LEU A 257 -25.96 18.22 14.27
CA LEU A 257 -25.38 17.22 15.17
C LEU A 257 -25.63 15.79 14.69
N ALA A 258 -26.84 15.48 14.20
CA ALA A 258 -27.16 14.16 13.64
C ALA A 258 -26.31 13.86 12.39
N VAL A 259 -26.16 14.84 11.49
CA VAL A 259 -25.25 14.72 10.32
C VAL A 259 -23.81 14.47 10.79
N SER A 260 -23.34 15.22 11.79
CA SER A 260 -21.98 15.01 12.32
C SER A 260 -21.80 13.65 12.98
N ALA A 261 -22.82 13.12 13.64
CA ALA A 261 -22.81 11.77 14.21
C ALA A 261 -22.66 10.69 13.12
N VAL A 262 -23.45 10.81 12.04
CA VAL A 262 -23.36 9.87 10.91
C VAL A 262 -21.96 9.93 10.26
N LEU A 263 -21.42 11.14 10.05
CA LEU A 263 -20.09 11.32 9.46
C LEU A 263 -18.98 10.78 10.37
N ALA A 264 -19.10 10.97 11.69
CA ALA A 264 -18.13 10.43 12.65
C ALA A 264 -18.16 8.89 12.71
N ILE A 265 -19.36 8.27 12.63
CA ILE A 265 -19.50 6.81 12.46
C ILE A 265 -18.82 6.38 11.16
N GLY A 266 -18.99 7.14 10.09
CA GLY A 266 -18.27 6.90 8.83
C GLY A 266 -16.76 6.95 8.99
N VAL A 267 -16.20 7.91 9.75
CA VAL A 267 -14.76 7.97 10.04
C VAL A 267 -14.30 6.72 10.80
N VAL A 268 -15.03 6.28 11.82
CA VAL A 268 -14.73 5.04 12.55
C VAL A 268 -14.78 3.84 11.60
N ALA A 269 -15.77 3.77 10.72
CA ALA A 269 -15.93 2.70 9.75
C ALA A 269 -14.76 2.58 8.75
N THR A 270 -14.02 3.67 8.50
CA THR A 270 -12.82 3.63 7.65
C THR A 270 -11.64 2.91 8.33
N LEU A 271 -11.64 2.75 9.65
CA LEU A 271 -10.50 2.26 10.44
C LEU A 271 -9.19 3.01 10.12
N SER A 272 -9.28 4.26 9.66
CA SER A 272 -8.14 5.12 9.38
C SER A 272 -7.54 5.67 10.68
N ARG A 273 -6.31 5.29 11.02
CA ARG A 273 -5.60 5.81 12.20
C ARG A 273 -5.47 7.32 12.15
N THR A 274 -5.07 7.86 11.00
CA THR A 274 -4.95 9.30 10.76
C THR A 274 -6.30 9.99 10.88
N GLY A 275 -7.36 9.36 10.33
CA GLY A 275 -8.73 9.84 10.45
C GLY A 275 -9.20 9.91 11.90
N LEU A 276 -8.96 8.87 12.68
CA LEU A 276 -9.29 8.82 14.10
C LEU A 276 -8.45 9.81 14.92
N GLY A 277 -7.14 9.93 14.62
CA GLY A 277 -6.25 10.89 15.29
C GLY A 277 -6.61 12.35 15.03
N LEU A 278 -7.14 12.69 13.83
CA LEU A 278 -7.56 14.05 13.47
C LEU A 278 -9.04 14.35 13.80
N LEU A 279 -9.82 13.35 14.21
CA LEU A 279 -11.21 13.52 14.60
C LEU A 279 -11.40 14.54 15.75
N PRO A 280 -10.58 14.55 16.83
CA PRO A 280 -10.64 15.57 17.85
C PRO A 280 -10.45 17.00 17.31
N LEU A 281 -9.47 17.18 16.40
CA LEU A 281 -9.25 18.47 15.73
C LEU A 281 -10.48 18.91 14.93
N ALA A 282 -11.07 18.00 14.16
CA ALA A 282 -12.26 18.30 13.37
C ALA A 282 -13.47 18.65 14.27
N LEU A 283 -13.66 17.93 15.38
CA LEU A 283 -14.71 18.24 16.35
C LEU A 283 -14.48 19.61 17.01
N LEU A 284 -13.24 19.93 17.40
CA LEU A 284 -12.89 21.23 17.97
C LEU A 284 -13.14 22.38 16.97
N ALA A 285 -12.73 22.21 15.72
CA ALA A 285 -12.98 23.20 14.67
C ALA A 285 -14.47 23.39 14.39
N GLY A 286 -15.23 22.29 14.37
CA GLY A 286 -16.69 22.31 14.24
C GLY A 286 -17.37 23.00 15.44
N MET A 287 -16.92 22.71 16.68
CA MET A 287 -17.40 23.39 17.90
C MET A 287 -17.13 24.89 17.85
N ALA A 288 -15.91 25.28 17.47
CA ALA A 288 -15.54 26.68 17.36
C ALA A 288 -16.40 27.41 16.30
N ALA A 289 -16.58 26.81 15.11
CA ALA A 289 -17.43 27.36 14.05
C ALA A 289 -18.90 27.50 14.49
N ALA A 290 -19.43 26.54 15.23
CA ALA A 290 -20.77 26.58 15.77
C ALA A 290 -20.93 27.61 16.91
N ALA A 291 -19.94 27.72 17.79
CA ALA A 291 -19.93 28.60 18.96
C ALA A 291 -20.03 30.09 18.57
N VAL A 292 -19.31 30.48 17.51
CA VAL A 292 -19.24 31.88 17.04
C VAL A 292 -20.60 32.39 16.50
N VAL A 293 -21.49 31.50 16.09
CA VAL A 293 -22.80 31.83 15.50
C VAL A 293 -23.96 31.59 16.46
N SER A 294 -23.74 30.95 17.58
CA SER A 294 -24.77 30.69 18.57
C SER A 294 -25.08 31.94 19.34
N THR A 295 -26.33 32.42 19.21
CA THR A 295 -26.80 33.69 19.85
C THR A 295 -27.37 33.48 21.24
N GLY A 296 -27.67 32.24 21.62
CA GLY A 296 -28.22 31.87 22.91
C GLY A 296 -27.35 30.85 23.67
N THR A 297 -27.31 31.00 25.00
CA THR A 297 -26.56 30.08 25.89
C THR A 297 -27.03 28.64 25.76
N GLY A 298 -28.36 28.42 25.59
CA GLY A 298 -28.91 27.07 25.40
C GLY A 298 -28.50 26.39 24.10
N GLU A 299 -28.48 27.14 22.99
CA GLU A 299 -28.05 26.65 21.67
C GLU A 299 -26.56 26.27 21.71
N ARG A 300 -25.73 27.13 22.31
CA ARG A 300 -24.29 26.88 22.48
C ARG A 300 -24.03 25.64 23.35
N ARG A 301 -24.72 25.50 24.50
CA ARG A 301 -24.62 24.35 25.38
C ARG A 301 -25.03 23.07 24.67
N LEU A 302 -26.13 23.06 23.91
CA LEU A 302 -26.56 21.88 23.13
C LEU A 302 -25.50 21.45 22.12
N THR A 303 -24.91 22.36 21.36
CA THR A 303 -23.89 22.06 20.37
C THR A 303 -22.63 21.54 21.03
N MET A 304 -22.16 22.20 22.08
CA MET A 304 -20.95 21.77 22.81
C MET A 304 -21.14 20.37 23.42
N ALA A 305 -22.25 20.14 24.12
CA ALA A 305 -22.56 18.86 24.74
C ALA A 305 -22.73 17.75 23.68
N GLY A 306 -23.41 18.03 22.57
CA GLY A 306 -23.59 17.05 21.50
C GLY A 306 -22.29 16.63 20.83
N LEU A 307 -21.39 17.58 20.50
CA LEU A 307 -20.10 17.27 19.90
C LEU A 307 -19.13 16.62 20.91
N ALA A 308 -19.16 17.03 22.20
CA ALA A 308 -18.41 16.39 23.26
C ALA A 308 -18.88 14.94 23.53
N LEU A 309 -20.21 14.71 23.54
CA LEU A 309 -20.78 13.36 23.63
C LEU A 309 -20.34 12.48 22.44
N LEU A 310 -20.35 13.03 21.23
CA LEU A 310 -19.91 12.34 20.03
C LEU A 310 -18.42 11.99 20.13
N ALA A 311 -17.58 12.92 20.58
CA ALA A 311 -16.16 12.65 20.82
C ALA A 311 -15.94 11.53 21.85
N GLY A 312 -16.69 11.56 22.96
CA GLY A 312 -16.67 10.51 23.98
C GLY A 312 -17.08 9.14 23.43
N LEU A 313 -18.17 9.09 22.64
CA LEU A 313 -18.63 7.86 22.02
C LEU A 313 -17.59 7.29 21.03
N CYS A 314 -17.02 8.14 20.18
CA CYS A 314 -15.94 7.72 19.27
C CYS A 314 -14.72 7.18 20.04
N LEU A 315 -14.34 7.83 21.13
CA LEU A 315 -13.25 7.39 22.00
C LEU A 315 -13.56 6.02 22.62
N VAL A 316 -14.76 5.81 23.13
CA VAL A 316 -15.19 4.51 23.69
C VAL A 316 -15.15 3.42 22.63
N LEU A 317 -15.62 3.69 21.40
CA LEU A 317 -15.58 2.73 20.29
C LEU A 317 -14.13 2.37 19.91
N VAL A 318 -13.23 3.34 19.86
CA VAL A 318 -11.80 3.09 19.54
C VAL A 318 -11.10 2.31 20.65
N LEU A 319 -11.42 2.61 21.92
CA LEU A 319 -10.84 1.93 23.10
C LEU A 319 -11.50 0.59 23.41
N SER A 320 -12.63 0.25 22.77
CA SER A 320 -13.28 -1.06 22.95
C SER A 320 -12.37 -2.20 22.49
N PRO A 321 -12.50 -3.41 23.06
CA PRO A 321 -11.73 -4.58 22.64
C PRO A 321 -11.81 -4.82 21.11
N THR A 322 -13.02 -4.70 20.56
CA THR A 322 -13.26 -4.84 19.11
C THR A 322 -12.55 -3.76 18.29
N GLY A 323 -12.55 -2.50 18.77
CA GLY A 323 -11.84 -1.40 18.13
C GLY A 323 -10.32 -1.59 18.18
N GLN A 324 -9.79 -2.02 19.31
CA GLN A 324 -8.36 -2.31 19.47
C GLN A 324 -7.93 -3.51 18.63
N GLU A 325 -8.71 -4.59 18.60
CA GLU A 325 -8.45 -5.76 17.75
C GLU A 325 -8.45 -5.40 16.26
N ALA A 326 -9.44 -4.60 15.82
CA ALA A 326 -9.47 -4.06 14.47
C ALA A 326 -8.25 -3.19 14.16
N MET A 327 -7.81 -2.36 15.12
CA MET A 327 -6.60 -1.53 14.96
C MET A 327 -5.32 -2.38 14.94
N GLN A 328 -5.22 -3.43 15.76
CA GLN A 328 -4.07 -4.34 15.81
C GLN A 328 -3.88 -5.15 14.53
N ARG A 329 -4.97 -5.60 13.89
CA ARG A 329 -4.90 -6.32 12.60
C ARG A 329 -4.20 -5.50 11.50
N PHE A 330 -4.18 -4.18 11.63
CA PHE A 330 -3.56 -3.26 10.67
C PHE A 330 -2.25 -2.63 11.19
N SER A 331 -1.78 -3.00 12.41
CA SER A 331 -0.60 -2.36 13.03
C SER A 331 0.74 -2.94 12.57
N GLY A 332 0.77 -4.16 12.02
CA GLY A 332 2.03 -4.89 11.82
C GLY A 332 2.89 -4.41 10.65
N VAL A 333 2.35 -3.69 9.66
CA VAL A 333 3.09 -3.40 8.41
C VAL A 333 3.22 -1.90 8.08
N GLY A 334 2.43 -1.03 8.73
CA GLY A 334 2.26 0.34 8.22
C GLY A 334 3.27 1.40 8.68
N ASP A 335 3.76 1.35 9.90
CA ASP A 335 4.50 2.48 10.50
C ASP A 335 6.02 2.34 10.31
N GLU A 336 6.58 1.13 10.37
CA GLU A 336 7.98 0.90 10.07
C GLU A 336 8.26 1.12 8.57
N GLY A 337 7.38 0.64 7.69
CA GLY A 337 7.50 0.85 6.26
C GLY A 337 7.52 2.33 5.87
N ARG A 338 6.64 3.17 6.45
CA ARG A 338 6.61 4.61 6.14
C ARG A 338 7.89 5.34 6.51
N ARG A 339 8.51 5.01 7.65
CA ARG A 339 9.79 5.61 8.05
C ARG A 339 10.91 5.28 7.06
N LEU A 340 10.91 4.05 6.55
CA LEU A 340 11.86 3.62 5.53
C LEU A 340 11.60 4.37 4.20
N TYR A 341 10.34 4.51 3.78
CA TYR A 341 9.99 5.27 2.57
C TYR A 341 10.42 6.73 2.67
N TRP A 342 10.27 7.36 3.85
CA TRP A 342 10.71 8.73 4.08
C TRP A 342 12.23 8.86 4.05
N ALA A 343 12.95 7.92 4.66
CA ALA A 343 14.42 7.92 4.63
C ALA A 343 14.95 7.83 3.20
N ASN A 344 14.47 6.87 2.42
CA ASN A 344 14.86 6.71 1.00
C ASN A 344 14.45 7.93 0.15
N THR A 345 13.28 8.51 0.42
CA THR A 345 12.84 9.73 -0.27
C THR A 345 13.74 10.93 0.06
N LEU A 346 14.22 11.05 1.30
CA LEU A 346 15.17 12.07 1.67
C LEU A 346 16.51 11.90 0.96
N ASP A 347 16.97 10.67 0.75
CA ASP A 347 18.17 10.40 -0.03
C ASP A 347 17.98 10.76 -1.51
N ALA A 348 16.80 10.45 -2.08
CA ALA A 348 16.42 10.91 -3.42
C ALA A 348 16.42 12.45 -3.53
N ILE A 349 15.87 13.15 -2.53
CA ILE A 349 15.87 14.61 -2.46
C ILE A 349 17.30 15.14 -2.43
N ARG A 350 18.18 14.60 -1.61
CA ARG A 350 19.59 15.01 -1.55
C ARG A 350 20.30 14.86 -2.88
N ALA A 351 20.05 13.74 -3.57
CA ALA A 351 20.63 13.48 -4.89
C ALA A 351 20.15 14.46 -5.98
N ALA A 352 18.90 14.95 -5.88
CA ALA A 352 18.27 15.83 -6.87
C ALA A 352 18.25 17.33 -6.48
N TRP A 353 18.77 17.69 -5.30
CA TRP A 353 18.74 19.05 -4.80
C TRP A 353 19.65 19.99 -5.63
N PRO A 354 19.23 21.25 -5.90
CA PRO A 354 18.01 21.94 -5.43
C PRO A 354 16.83 21.91 -6.43
N LEU A 355 16.94 21.26 -7.59
CA LEU A 355 16.04 21.45 -8.72
C LEU A 355 14.86 20.46 -8.75
N GLY A 356 15.05 19.28 -8.11
CA GLY A 356 14.08 18.19 -8.13
C GLY A 356 14.14 17.37 -9.42
N THR A 357 13.28 16.35 -9.47
CA THR A 357 13.26 15.31 -10.52
C THR A 357 12.15 15.48 -11.55
N GLY A 358 11.22 16.41 -11.33
CA GLY A 358 10.04 16.62 -12.16
C GLY A 358 8.78 16.03 -11.51
N PHE A 359 7.62 16.71 -11.71
CA PHE A 359 6.37 16.23 -11.12
C PHE A 359 5.93 14.89 -11.70
N GLY A 360 5.50 13.99 -10.82
CA GLY A 360 5.10 12.61 -11.14
C GLY A 360 6.26 11.62 -11.16
N SER A 361 7.48 12.02 -10.82
CA SER A 361 8.67 11.17 -10.91
C SER A 361 8.92 10.30 -9.67
N PHE A 362 8.10 10.41 -8.62
CA PHE A 362 8.34 9.69 -7.37
C PHE A 362 8.56 8.19 -7.59
N VAL A 363 7.63 7.49 -8.24
CA VAL A 363 7.68 6.02 -8.40
C VAL A 363 8.96 5.55 -9.09
N PRO A 364 9.28 5.99 -10.33
CA PRO A 364 10.47 5.49 -11.01
C PRO A 364 11.78 5.92 -10.34
N VAL A 365 11.82 7.09 -9.69
CA VAL A 365 13.00 7.54 -8.94
C VAL A 365 13.18 6.73 -7.66
N TYR A 366 12.10 6.48 -6.93
CA TYR A 366 12.13 5.67 -5.71
C TYR A 366 12.56 4.23 -5.97
N MET A 367 12.03 3.61 -7.04
CA MET A 367 12.41 2.24 -7.43
C MET A 367 13.92 2.11 -7.69
N GLY A 368 14.55 3.16 -8.21
CA GLY A 368 16.00 3.21 -8.43
C GLY A 368 16.85 3.32 -7.15
N LEU A 369 16.23 3.67 -6.03
CA LEU A 369 16.92 3.88 -4.74
C LEU A 369 16.44 2.91 -3.65
N GLU A 370 15.44 2.07 -3.95
CA GLU A 370 14.89 1.11 -3.00
C GLU A 370 15.94 0.06 -2.61
N PRO A 371 16.33 -0.03 -1.31
CA PRO A 371 17.29 -1.01 -0.87
C PRO A 371 16.76 -2.44 -1.02
N MET A 372 17.63 -3.38 -1.36
CA MET A 372 17.31 -4.82 -1.46
C MET A 372 16.56 -5.35 -0.25
N SER A 373 16.97 -4.94 0.97
CA SER A 373 16.35 -5.38 2.23
C SER A 373 14.90 -4.97 2.41
N GLN A 374 14.43 -4.00 1.62
CA GLN A 374 13.07 -3.46 1.69
C GLN A 374 12.17 -3.97 0.56
N LEU A 375 12.72 -4.75 -0.38
CA LEU A 375 11.94 -5.34 -1.45
C LEU A 375 10.91 -6.31 -0.90
N GLY A 376 9.71 -6.22 -1.46
CA GLY A 376 8.59 -7.11 -1.24
C GLY A 376 7.72 -7.21 -2.49
N PRO A 377 6.63 -7.97 -2.46
CA PRO A 377 5.74 -8.14 -3.63
C PRO A 377 5.09 -6.83 -4.10
N GLU A 378 4.85 -5.91 -3.18
CA GLU A 378 4.22 -4.62 -3.47
C GLU A 378 5.27 -3.53 -3.68
N TYR A 379 5.02 -2.62 -4.63
CA TYR A 379 5.86 -1.44 -4.84
C TYR A 379 5.32 -0.21 -4.11
N VAL A 380 6.20 0.71 -3.76
CA VAL A 380 5.84 1.97 -3.08
C VAL A 380 5.35 2.97 -4.12
N ASN A 381 4.05 3.23 -4.13
CA ASN A 381 3.39 4.12 -5.09
C ASN A 381 3.52 5.63 -4.75
N HIS A 382 3.72 5.96 -3.48
CA HIS A 382 3.91 7.32 -2.96
C HIS A 382 4.78 7.30 -1.71
N ALA A 383 5.43 8.42 -1.36
CA ALA A 383 6.13 8.58 -0.09
C ALA A 383 5.18 8.53 1.14
N HIS A 384 3.85 8.48 0.92
CA HIS A 384 2.84 8.67 1.97
C HIS A 384 3.12 9.94 2.79
N GLN A 385 3.60 11.00 2.11
CA GLN A 385 3.79 12.34 2.63
C GLN A 385 3.88 13.35 1.47
N ASP A 386 2.82 14.13 1.26
CA ASP A 386 2.76 15.11 0.15
C ASP A 386 3.95 16.09 0.14
N PHE A 387 4.42 16.51 1.33
CA PHE A 387 5.50 17.50 1.41
C PHE A 387 6.83 16.94 0.91
N LEU A 388 7.20 15.71 1.22
CA LEU A 388 8.41 15.07 0.72
C LEU A 388 8.37 14.91 -0.81
N GLU A 389 7.24 14.47 -1.34
CA GLU A 389 7.09 14.33 -2.79
C GLU A 389 7.18 15.69 -3.51
N ILE A 390 6.57 16.74 -2.95
CA ILE A 390 6.67 18.10 -3.50
C ILE A 390 8.13 18.56 -3.54
N VAL A 391 8.92 18.28 -2.49
CA VAL A 391 10.34 18.64 -2.45
C VAL A 391 11.15 17.82 -3.45
N LEU A 392 10.91 16.51 -3.55
CA LEU A 392 11.58 15.63 -4.50
C LEU A 392 11.32 16.07 -5.95
N GLU A 393 10.07 16.34 -6.28
CA GLU A 393 9.62 16.57 -7.64
C GLU A 393 9.86 18.00 -8.12
N GLY A 394 9.69 18.99 -7.23
CA GLY A 394 9.73 20.40 -7.60
C GLY A 394 10.89 21.21 -6.99
N GLY A 395 11.70 20.59 -6.14
CA GLY A 395 12.86 21.22 -5.53
C GLY A 395 12.53 22.45 -4.69
N VAL A 396 13.53 23.34 -4.55
CA VAL A 396 13.42 24.58 -3.74
C VAL A 396 12.31 25.51 -4.23
N VAL A 397 12.05 25.56 -5.54
CA VAL A 397 11.02 26.45 -6.10
C VAL A 397 9.62 25.99 -5.63
N ALA A 398 9.34 24.69 -5.64
CA ALA A 398 8.08 24.17 -5.13
C ALA A 398 7.91 24.41 -3.62
N VAL A 399 8.98 24.31 -2.84
CA VAL A 399 8.98 24.66 -1.40
C VAL A 399 8.58 26.12 -1.19
N LEU A 400 9.16 27.04 -1.96
CA LEU A 400 8.85 28.47 -1.86
C LEU A 400 7.39 28.77 -2.26
N ILE A 401 6.89 28.14 -3.33
CA ILE A 401 5.48 28.29 -3.75
C ILE A 401 4.55 27.71 -2.67
N ALA A 402 4.87 26.53 -2.11
CA ALA A 402 4.08 25.92 -1.04
C ALA A 402 4.05 26.79 0.23
N ALA A 403 5.20 27.35 0.64
CA ALA A 403 5.28 28.26 1.78
C ALA A 403 4.44 29.52 1.54
N ALA A 404 4.52 30.10 0.34
CA ALA A 404 3.68 31.24 -0.06
C ALA A 404 2.18 30.90 -0.08
N ALA A 405 1.83 29.66 -0.47
CA ALA A 405 0.44 29.19 -0.43
C ALA A 405 -0.07 29.08 1.02
N VAL A 406 0.71 28.52 1.94
CA VAL A 406 0.37 28.45 3.37
C VAL A 406 0.17 29.87 3.95
N ALA A 407 1.11 30.78 3.68
CA ALA A 407 1.00 32.17 4.14
C ALA A 407 -0.24 32.87 3.56
N THR A 408 -0.55 32.67 2.28
CA THR A 408 -1.75 33.23 1.61
C THR A 408 -3.03 32.69 2.22
N VAL A 409 -3.11 31.40 2.49
CA VAL A 409 -4.26 30.75 3.13
C VAL A 409 -4.46 31.27 4.55
N ALA A 410 -3.39 31.40 5.34
CA ALA A 410 -3.43 31.96 6.67
C ALA A 410 -3.93 33.42 6.66
N ALA A 411 -3.40 34.24 5.75
CA ALA A 411 -3.85 35.64 5.56
C ALA A 411 -5.31 35.72 5.10
N ALA A 412 -5.75 34.82 4.21
CA ALA A 412 -7.14 34.73 3.75
C ALA A 412 -8.09 34.35 4.90
N GLY A 413 -7.69 33.39 5.74
CA GLY A 413 -8.45 32.97 6.92
C GLY A 413 -8.60 34.11 7.94
N TRP A 414 -7.50 34.80 8.24
CA TRP A 414 -7.53 36.00 9.10
C TRP A 414 -8.41 37.11 8.51
N GLY A 415 -8.27 37.36 7.19
CA GLY A 415 -9.11 38.32 6.48
C GLY A 415 -10.60 37.96 6.55
N ALA A 416 -10.96 36.69 6.38
CA ALA A 416 -12.35 36.22 6.52
C ALA A 416 -12.90 36.43 7.94
N TRP A 417 -12.05 36.15 8.95
CA TRP A 417 -12.37 36.43 10.35
C TRP A 417 -12.68 37.93 10.56
N ARG A 418 -11.79 38.79 10.09
CA ARG A 418 -11.97 40.26 10.21
C ARG A 418 -13.20 40.80 9.46
N ARG A 419 -13.64 40.12 8.40
CA ARG A 419 -14.90 40.47 7.68
C ARG A 419 -16.17 40.01 8.40
N GLY A 420 -16.05 39.42 9.61
CA GLY A 420 -17.21 38.90 10.35
C GLY A 420 -17.71 37.55 9.82
N GLU A 421 -16.92 36.83 9.04
CA GLU A 421 -17.20 35.50 8.49
C GLU A 421 -16.61 34.38 9.35
N ALA A 422 -16.51 34.60 10.66
CA ALA A 422 -15.74 33.76 11.60
C ALA A 422 -16.09 32.26 11.52
N ALA A 423 -17.36 31.89 11.38
CA ALA A 423 -17.75 30.47 11.25
C ALA A 423 -17.22 29.83 9.98
N VAL A 424 -17.25 30.56 8.85
CA VAL A 424 -16.72 30.07 7.58
C VAL A 424 -15.19 30.02 7.64
N ALA A 425 -14.56 31.04 8.26
CA ALA A 425 -13.10 31.07 8.44
C ALA A 425 -12.62 29.90 9.27
N LEU A 426 -13.25 29.60 10.40
CA LEU A 426 -12.91 28.46 11.26
C LEU A 426 -13.17 27.11 10.55
N ALA A 427 -14.29 26.97 9.87
CA ALA A 427 -14.62 25.74 9.19
C ALA A 427 -13.66 25.45 8.01
N ALA A 428 -13.41 26.47 7.18
CA ALA A 428 -12.51 26.31 6.03
C ALA A 428 -11.05 26.11 6.46
N SER A 429 -10.56 26.89 7.43
CA SER A 429 -9.21 26.72 7.97
C SER A 429 -9.06 25.38 8.71
N GLY A 430 -10.06 24.96 9.48
CA GLY A 430 -10.07 23.65 10.15
C GLY A 430 -10.05 22.49 9.17
N GLY A 431 -10.82 22.57 8.08
CA GLY A 431 -10.79 21.57 7.01
C GLY A 431 -9.44 21.50 6.28
N LEU A 432 -8.81 22.66 6.03
CA LEU A 432 -7.46 22.72 5.45
C LEU A 432 -6.38 22.19 6.41
N LEU A 433 -6.51 22.43 7.73
CA LEU A 433 -5.63 21.84 8.74
C LEU A 433 -5.79 20.31 8.82
N VAL A 434 -7.02 19.79 8.67
CA VAL A 434 -7.25 18.34 8.55
C VAL A 434 -6.50 17.78 7.34
N LEU A 435 -6.63 18.41 6.16
CA LEU A 435 -5.88 17.99 4.96
C LEU A 435 -4.37 18.06 5.17
N ALA A 436 -3.86 19.15 5.77
CA ALA A 436 -2.44 19.28 6.08
C ALA A 436 -1.96 18.18 7.04
N GLY A 437 -2.78 17.82 8.04
CA GLY A 437 -2.48 16.71 8.94
C GLY A 437 -2.41 15.36 8.22
N PHE A 438 -3.33 15.09 7.27
CA PHE A 438 -3.23 13.91 6.40
C PHE A 438 -1.99 13.97 5.51
N SER A 439 -1.64 15.12 4.93
CA SER A 439 -0.46 15.29 4.06
C SER A 439 0.88 15.01 4.76
N LEU A 440 0.90 14.96 6.10
CA LEU A 440 2.09 14.55 6.87
C LEU A 440 2.35 13.03 6.84
N VAL A 441 1.32 12.22 6.58
CA VAL A 441 1.40 10.75 6.67
C VAL A 441 0.69 10.04 5.51
N GLU A 442 0.12 10.79 4.57
CA GLU A 442 -0.62 10.35 3.38
C GLU A 442 -0.46 11.37 2.25
N TYR A 443 -1.14 11.12 1.10
CA TYR A 443 -1.08 11.97 -0.10
C TYR A 443 -2.46 12.47 -0.56
N PRO A 444 -3.26 13.12 0.31
CA PRO A 444 -4.63 13.52 -0.01
C PRO A 444 -4.71 14.52 -1.17
N LEU A 445 -3.69 15.37 -1.37
CA LEU A 445 -3.69 16.39 -2.41
C LEU A 445 -3.48 15.82 -3.82
N ARG A 446 -3.07 14.57 -3.94
CA ARG A 446 -2.97 13.82 -5.20
C ARG A 446 -4.33 13.29 -5.68
N MET A 447 -5.35 13.28 -4.81
CA MET A 447 -6.71 12.86 -5.15
C MET A 447 -7.55 14.03 -5.64
N THR A 448 -8.11 13.93 -6.84
CA THR A 448 -8.90 15.00 -7.49
C THR A 448 -10.03 15.51 -6.59
N ALA A 449 -10.76 14.61 -5.91
CA ALA A 449 -11.85 15.00 -4.99
C ALA A 449 -11.36 15.87 -3.83
N LEU A 450 -10.24 15.53 -3.20
CA LEU A 450 -9.68 16.24 -2.07
C LEU A 450 -9.00 17.56 -2.50
N GLY A 451 -8.36 17.58 -3.68
CA GLY A 451 -7.85 18.80 -4.29
C GLY A 451 -8.95 19.80 -4.60
N VAL A 452 -10.09 19.32 -5.13
CA VAL A 452 -11.30 20.14 -5.34
C VAL A 452 -11.89 20.62 -4.02
N ALA A 453 -11.97 19.76 -3.00
CA ALA A 453 -12.44 20.15 -1.66
C ALA A 453 -11.53 21.24 -1.05
N ALA A 454 -10.20 21.09 -1.12
CA ALA A 454 -9.24 22.10 -0.68
C ALA A 454 -9.46 23.44 -1.40
N ALA A 455 -9.62 23.41 -2.73
CA ALA A 455 -9.87 24.60 -3.54
C ALA A 455 -11.18 25.29 -3.17
N VAL A 456 -12.26 24.54 -2.88
CA VAL A 456 -13.52 25.07 -2.35
C VAL A 456 -13.30 25.75 -1.00
N LEU A 457 -12.57 25.12 -0.07
CA LEU A 457 -12.29 25.70 1.25
C LEU A 457 -11.50 27.01 1.12
N VAL A 458 -10.46 27.06 0.28
CA VAL A 458 -9.71 28.28 0.01
C VAL A 458 -10.59 29.36 -0.61
N ALA A 459 -11.47 29.00 -1.55
CA ALA A 459 -12.42 29.94 -2.17
C ALA A 459 -13.40 30.58 -1.18
N LEU A 460 -13.70 29.89 -0.08
CA LEU A 460 -14.56 30.43 0.99
C LEU A 460 -13.84 31.45 1.87
N LEU A 461 -12.51 31.43 1.93
CA LEU A 461 -11.70 32.36 2.73
C LEU A 461 -11.46 33.71 2.04
N VAL A 462 -11.57 33.78 0.70
CA VAL A 462 -11.38 35.03 -0.04
C VAL A 462 -12.68 35.88 -0.06
N PRO A 463 -12.59 37.20 -0.27
CA PRO A 463 -13.77 38.07 -0.36
C PRO A 463 -14.79 37.55 -1.38
N ALA A 464 -16.08 37.77 -1.11
CA ALA A 464 -17.15 37.44 -2.05
C ALA A 464 -17.53 38.67 -2.86
N PRO A 465 -17.83 38.57 -4.16
CA PRO A 465 -18.37 39.65 -4.92
C PRO A 465 -19.82 39.95 -4.49
N GLU A 466 -20.24 41.20 -4.59
CA GLU A 466 -21.60 41.61 -4.25
C GLU A 466 -22.64 41.12 -5.26
N ALA A 467 -22.26 41.07 -6.53
CA ALA A 467 -23.09 40.61 -7.64
C ALA A 467 -22.41 39.42 -8.39
N ALA A 468 -23.21 38.67 -9.12
CA ALA A 468 -22.71 37.62 -9.98
C ALA A 468 -21.79 38.20 -11.07
N ALA A 469 -20.82 37.39 -11.53
CA ALA A 469 -19.90 37.78 -12.58
C ALA A 469 -20.64 38.21 -13.86
N PRO A 470 -20.29 39.38 -14.46
CA PRO A 470 -20.85 39.77 -15.75
C PRO A 470 -20.51 38.73 -16.84
N ALA A 471 -21.35 38.66 -17.84
CA ALA A 471 -21.09 37.82 -19.02
C ALA A 471 -19.87 38.38 -19.78
N GLY A 472 -18.71 37.78 -19.56
CA GLY A 472 -17.48 38.09 -20.27
C GLY A 472 -17.34 37.30 -21.58
N ARG A 473 -16.45 37.69 -22.47
CA ARG A 473 -16.08 36.85 -23.62
C ARG A 473 -15.17 35.68 -23.14
N PRO A 474 -15.55 34.42 -23.40
CA PRO A 474 -14.74 33.29 -22.99
C PRO A 474 -13.39 33.28 -23.73
N ARG A 475 -12.29 33.02 -23.03
CA ARG A 475 -11.00 32.68 -23.61
C ARG A 475 -11.05 31.24 -24.15
N ARG A 476 -11.83 31.04 -25.25
CA ARG A 476 -12.22 29.74 -25.77
C ARG A 476 -11.04 28.87 -26.15
N ILE A 477 -10.00 29.45 -26.76
CA ILE A 477 -8.83 28.71 -27.30
C ILE A 477 -8.09 27.98 -26.17
N GLY A 478 -7.75 28.66 -25.08
CA GLY A 478 -7.03 28.02 -23.95
C GLY A 478 -7.81 26.87 -23.31
N LEU A 479 -9.13 27.04 -23.12
CA LEU A 479 -9.97 25.96 -22.59
C LEU A 479 -10.08 24.77 -23.56
N LEU A 480 -10.15 25.02 -24.86
CA LEU A 480 -10.18 23.97 -25.88
C LEU A 480 -8.84 23.22 -25.95
N VAL A 481 -7.70 23.92 -25.87
CA VAL A 481 -6.37 23.29 -25.84
C VAL A 481 -6.23 22.37 -24.60
N VAL A 482 -6.60 22.86 -23.41
CA VAL A 482 -6.58 22.06 -22.17
C VAL A 482 -7.48 20.83 -22.30
N LEU A 483 -8.69 21.01 -22.82
CA LEU A 483 -9.64 19.92 -23.03
C LEU A 483 -9.10 18.90 -24.03
N ALA A 484 -8.54 19.35 -25.17
CA ALA A 484 -7.96 18.49 -26.18
C ALA A 484 -6.78 17.68 -25.64
N LEU A 485 -5.83 18.32 -24.96
CA LEU A 485 -4.69 17.63 -24.36
C LEU A 485 -5.13 16.62 -23.30
N SER A 486 -6.08 17.01 -22.44
CA SER A 486 -6.63 16.09 -21.44
C SER A 486 -7.35 14.92 -22.08
N ALA A 487 -8.20 15.17 -23.10
CA ALA A 487 -8.94 14.13 -23.79
C ALA A 487 -7.99 13.14 -24.51
N LEU A 488 -7.02 13.65 -25.27
CA LEU A 488 -6.05 12.83 -25.97
C LEU A 488 -5.22 11.98 -24.98
N SER A 489 -4.74 12.57 -23.87
CA SER A 489 -3.98 11.85 -22.85
C SER A 489 -4.81 10.73 -22.20
N GLN A 490 -6.05 11.04 -21.77
CA GLN A 490 -6.90 10.06 -21.08
C GLN A 490 -7.44 8.98 -22.01
N ILE A 491 -7.73 9.31 -23.28
CA ILE A 491 -8.10 8.34 -24.32
C ILE A 491 -6.89 7.46 -24.66
N GLY A 492 -5.70 8.05 -24.82
CA GLY A 492 -4.46 7.31 -25.04
C GLY A 492 -4.19 6.30 -23.92
N LEU A 493 -4.31 6.73 -22.66
CA LEU A 493 -4.14 5.84 -21.53
C LEU A 493 -5.22 4.74 -21.48
N SER A 494 -6.47 5.08 -21.83
CA SER A 494 -7.55 4.08 -21.92
C SER A 494 -7.28 3.03 -22.98
N LEU A 495 -6.70 3.44 -24.12
CA LEU A 495 -6.29 2.52 -25.20
C LEU A 495 -5.13 1.61 -24.75
N VAL A 496 -4.18 2.13 -23.97
CA VAL A 496 -3.12 1.31 -23.36
C VAL A 496 -3.73 0.25 -22.45
N LEU A 497 -4.62 0.63 -21.55
CA LEU A 497 -5.29 -0.29 -20.61
C LEU A 497 -6.18 -1.32 -21.34
N ALA A 498 -6.69 -0.98 -22.52
CA ALA A 498 -7.44 -1.88 -23.39
C ALA A 498 -6.56 -2.78 -24.29
N GLY A 499 -5.23 -2.75 -24.11
CA GLY A 499 -4.30 -3.56 -24.92
C GLY A 499 -4.14 -3.09 -26.37
N ALA A 500 -4.35 -1.81 -26.66
CA ALA A 500 -4.25 -1.21 -27.98
C ALA A 500 -3.12 -0.15 -28.08
N PRO A 501 -1.84 -0.50 -27.82
CA PRO A 501 -0.75 0.46 -27.70
C PRO A 501 -0.45 1.18 -29.04
N SER A 502 -0.64 0.52 -30.20
CA SER A 502 -0.47 1.13 -31.53
C SER A 502 -1.50 2.24 -31.79
N ALA A 503 -2.71 2.14 -31.26
CA ALA A 503 -3.69 3.21 -31.34
C ALA A 503 -3.37 4.32 -30.33
N ALA A 504 -2.94 3.95 -29.13
CA ALA A 504 -2.56 4.87 -28.07
C ALA A 504 -1.40 5.79 -28.50
N SER A 505 -0.33 5.25 -29.10
CA SER A 505 0.83 6.02 -29.57
C SER A 505 0.49 7.02 -30.68
N ARG A 506 -0.54 6.74 -31.49
CA ARG A 506 -1.04 7.68 -32.49
C ARG A 506 -1.90 8.80 -31.89
N VAL A 507 -2.70 8.47 -30.87
CA VAL A 507 -3.61 9.43 -30.20
C VAL A 507 -2.85 10.35 -29.24
N ALA A 508 -1.92 9.81 -28.49
CA ALA A 508 -1.16 10.52 -27.48
C ALA A 508 0.34 10.16 -27.55
N PRO A 509 1.06 10.67 -28.59
CA PRO A 509 2.45 10.30 -28.86
C PRO A 509 3.44 10.75 -27.75
N TRP A 510 3.02 11.55 -26.81
CA TRP A 510 3.80 11.95 -25.63
C TRP A 510 3.73 10.98 -24.45
N LEU A 511 2.91 9.90 -24.52
CA LEU A 511 2.84 8.88 -23.49
C LEU A 511 3.93 7.82 -23.71
N SER A 512 4.91 7.75 -22.81
CA SER A 512 5.99 6.74 -22.85
C SER A 512 5.43 5.32 -22.82
N VAL A 513 4.44 5.06 -21.97
CA VAL A 513 3.78 3.77 -21.81
C VAL A 513 3.16 3.23 -23.11
N ALA A 514 2.70 4.09 -24.01
CA ALA A 514 2.12 3.66 -25.28
C ALA A 514 3.20 3.09 -26.23
N TRP A 515 4.35 3.75 -26.31
CA TRP A 515 5.50 3.29 -27.10
C TRP A 515 6.15 2.06 -26.49
N ARG A 516 6.32 2.03 -25.18
CA ARG A 516 6.86 0.87 -24.45
C ARG A 516 6.04 -0.39 -24.70
N ASN A 517 4.72 -0.34 -24.47
CA ASN A 517 3.85 -1.51 -24.65
C ASN A 517 3.76 -1.94 -26.12
N ARG A 518 3.91 -1.00 -27.07
CA ARG A 518 3.99 -1.31 -28.50
C ARG A 518 5.31 -2.03 -28.79
N ALA A 519 6.43 -1.56 -28.29
CA ALA A 519 7.73 -2.21 -28.42
C ALA A 519 7.74 -3.62 -27.83
N GLU A 520 7.10 -3.85 -26.68
CA GLU A 520 6.93 -5.19 -26.11
C GLU A 520 6.14 -6.11 -27.06
N ALA A 521 5.04 -5.63 -27.63
CA ALA A 521 4.23 -6.39 -28.58
C ALA A 521 5.00 -6.70 -29.87
N GLU A 522 5.80 -5.76 -30.40
CA GLU A 522 6.66 -5.92 -31.57
C GLU A 522 7.77 -6.96 -31.30
N LEU A 523 8.41 -6.88 -30.14
CA LEU A 523 9.42 -7.87 -29.72
C LEU A 523 8.81 -9.28 -29.63
N ALA A 524 7.63 -9.40 -29.01
CA ALA A 524 6.92 -10.67 -28.90
C ALA A 524 6.48 -11.24 -30.27
N ALA A 525 6.21 -10.37 -31.23
CA ALA A 525 5.91 -10.75 -32.64
C ALA A 525 7.16 -11.04 -33.49
N GLY A 526 8.37 -10.85 -32.96
CA GLY A 526 9.63 -11.04 -33.68
C GLY A 526 10.06 -9.81 -34.50
N ASP A 527 9.33 -8.70 -34.47
CA ASP A 527 9.76 -7.44 -35.11
C ASP A 527 10.77 -6.71 -34.23
N THR A 528 11.99 -7.20 -34.24
CA THR A 528 13.09 -6.59 -33.49
C THR A 528 13.46 -5.18 -33.94
N THR A 529 13.17 -4.83 -35.21
CA THR A 529 13.45 -3.49 -35.74
C THR A 529 12.46 -2.47 -35.20
N GLY A 530 11.17 -2.77 -35.23
CA GLY A 530 10.13 -1.97 -34.62
C GLY A 530 10.37 -1.80 -33.13
N ALA A 531 10.63 -2.92 -32.43
CA ALA A 531 10.87 -2.92 -30.98
C ALA A 531 12.05 -2.00 -30.58
N VAL A 532 13.19 -2.02 -31.30
CA VAL A 532 14.33 -1.12 -31.05
C VAL A 532 13.92 0.35 -31.26
N ALA A 533 13.17 0.65 -32.33
CA ALA A 533 12.76 2.01 -32.61
C ALA A 533 11.79 2.56 -31.56
N ASP A 534 10.74 1.80 -31.23
CA ASP A 534 9.67 2.23 -30.34
C ASP A 534 10.11 2.29 -28.88
N ALA A 535 10.90 1.31 -28.41
CA ALA A 535 11.53 1.40 -27.10
C ALA A 535 12.47 2.62 -26.99
N GLY A 536 13.16 2.95 -28.10
CA GLY A 536 13.95 4.18 -28.18
C GLY A 536 13.09 5.46 -28.06
N LEU A 537 11.87 5.48 -28.62
CA LEU A 537 10.92 6.59 -28.46
C LEU A 537 10.42 6.67 -27.02
N ALA A 538 10.09 5.53 -26.39
CA ALA A 538 9.70 5.48 -24.97
C ALA A 538 10.80 6.08 -24.08
N LEU A 539 12.06 5.66 -24.25
CA LEU A 539 13.22 6.18 -23.51
C LEU A 539 13.50 7.67 -23.77
N ARG A 540 13.18 8.21 -24.95
CA ARG A 540 13.26 9.65 -25.21
C ARG A 540 12.25 10.45 -24.42
N ILE A 541 11.09 9.87 -24.07
CA ILE A 541 10.06 10.49 -23.24
C ILE A 541 10.38 10.24 -21.76
N LEU A 542 10.68 9.00 -21.39
CA LEU A 542 10.94 8.58 -20.02
C LEU A 542 12.32 7.88 -19.93
N PRO A 543 13.42 8.59 -19.69
CA PRO A 543 14.78 8.05 -19.75
C PRO A 543 15.09 7.00 -18.66
N ILE A 544 14.25 6.87 -17.66
CA ILE A 544 14.33 5.89 -16.57
C ILE A 544 13.23 4.82 -16.68
N ASP A 545 12.73 4.54 -17.89
CA ASP A 545 11.78 3.46 -18.16
C ASP A 545 12.53 2.12 -18.27
N ALA A 546 12.62 1.39 -17.16
CA ALA A 546 13.30 0.10 -17.07
C ALA A 546 12.76 -0.90 -18.10
N THR A 547 11.44 -1.01 -18.23
CA THR A 547 10.82 -1.91 -19.23
C THR A 547 11.23 -1.56 -20.65
N ALA A 548 11.24 -0.27 -21.03
CA ALA A 548 11.66 0.15 -22.37
C ALA A 548 13.16 -0.12 -22.61
N ALA A 549 14.01 0.07 -21.59
CA ALA A 549 15.43 -0.24 -21.67
C ALA A 549 15.65 -1.75 -21.90
N ARG A 550 14.98 -2.60 -21.14
CA ARG A 550 15.03 -4.05 -21.29
C ARG A 550 14.54 -4.52 -22.67
N VAL A 551 13.37 -4.03 -23.11
CA VAL A 551 12.81 -4.42 -24.41
C VAL A 551 13.79 -4.07 -25.53
N ARG A 552 14.37 -2.87 -25.50
CA ARG A 552 15.40 -2.45 -26.46
C ARG A 552 16.64 -3.33 -26.39
N ALA A 553 17.11 -3.65 -25.16
CA ALA A 553 18.26 -4.53 -24.96
C ALA A 553 18.04 -5.93 -25.57
N LEU A 554 16.88 -6.55 -25.27
CA LEU A 554 16.52 -7.87 -25.81
C LEU A 554 16.39 -7.83 -27.34
N ALA A 555 15.80 -6.78 -27.91
CA ALA A 555 15.69 -6.62 -29.35
C ALA A 555 17.07 -6.44 -30.03
N LEU A 556 18.03 -5.74 -29.41
CA LEU A 556 19.41 -5.63 -29.87
C LEU A 556 20.11 -7.00 -29.84
N ILE A 557 19.97 -7.74 -28.77
CA ILE A 557 20.50 -9.11 -28.63
C ILE A 557 19.95 -10.01 -29.74
N ALA A 558 18.64 -9.98 -29.95
CA ALA A 558 17.99 -10.78 -30.99
C ALA A 558 18.45 -10.42 -32.43
N ARG A 559 18.94 -9.20 -32.65
CA ARG A 559 19.56 -8.74 -33.88
C ARG A 559 21.04 -9.05 -34.03
N GLY A 560 21.66 -9.70 -33.01
CA GLY A 560 23.06 -10.04 -33.00
C GLY A 560 23.98 -9.00 -32.33
N ASP A 561 23.46 -7.85 -31.89
CA ASP A 561 24.23 -6.88 -31.10
C ASP A 561 24.22 -7.26 -29.63
N MET A 562 24.92 -8.36 -29.33
CA MET A 562 25.04 -8.88 -27.96
C MET A 562 25.69 -7.89 -27.02
N ALA A 563 26.73 -7.19 -27.46
CA ALA A 563 27.46 -6.24 -26.63
C ALA A 563 26.64 -4.99 -26.31
N GLY A 564 25.93 -4.44 -27.29
CA GLY A 564 25.02 -3.30 -27.10
C GLY A 564 23.87 -3.66 -26.16
N GLY A 565 23.24 -4.81 -26.41
CA GLY A 565 22.15 -5.30 -25.57
C GLY A 565 22.57 -5.57 -24.14
N ALA A 566 23.71 -6.23 -23.91
CA ALA A 566 24.22 -6.51 -22.56
C ALA A 566 24.57 -5.22 -21.78
N ARG A 567 25.19 -4.23 -22.44
CA ARG A 567 25.45 -2.93 -21.82
C ARG A 567 24.16 -2.23 -21.39
N LEU A 568 23.14 -2.25 -22.26
CA LEU A 568 21.85 -1.62 -21.93
C LEU A 568 21.11 -2.38 -20.84
N MET A 569 21.17 -3.72 -20.83
CA MET A 569 20.59 -4.54 -19.76
C MET A 569 21.26 -4.25 -18.40
N GLY A 570 22.57 -4.07 -18.37
CA GLY A 570 23.30 -3.68 -17.16
C GLY A 570 22.92 -2.27 -16.67
N ALA A 571 22.72 -1.32 -17.59
CA ALA A 571 22.24 0.03 -17.26
C ALA A 571 20.79 0.01 -16.76
N ASP A 572 19.95 -0.87 -17.32
CA ASP A 572 18.59 -1.09 -16.85
C ASP A 572 18.56 -1.68 -15.43
N ALA A 573 19.35 -2.72 -15.18
CA ALA A 573 19.45 -3.31 -13.84
C ALA A 573 19.92 -2.29 -12.78
N ALA A 574 20.69 -1.26 -13.18
CA ALA A 574 21.10 -0.16 -12.31
C ALA A 574 19.97 0.87 -12.04
N LEU A 575 18.85 0.81 -12.77
CA LEU A 575 17.63 1.59 -12.47
C LEU A 575 16.87 1.05 -11.26
N GLY A 576 17.28 -0.07 -10.70
CA GLY A 576 16.69 -0.68 -9.51
C GLY A 576 16.32 -2.15 -9.68
N TRP A 577 15.73 -2.73 -8.65
CA TRP A 577 15.45 -4.16 -8.56
C TRP A 577 14.08 -4.57 -9.12
N ARG A 578 13.25 -3.63 -9.54
CA ARG A 578 11.81 -3.80 -9.84
C ARG A 578 11.49 -4.11 -11.32
N ASP A 579 12.45 -4.57 -12.10
CA ASP A 579 12.18 -5.19 -13.40
C ASP A 579 12.57 -6.68 -13.35
N PRO A 580 11.63 -7.60 -12.98
CA PRO A 580 11.95 -9.01 -12.79
C PRO A 580 12.58 -9.69 -14.02
N PRO A 581 12.12 -9.45 -15.27
CA PRO A 581 12.78 -10.08 -16.43
C PRO A 581 14.23 -9.61 -16.64
N ALA A 582 14.56 -8.35 -16.33
CA ALA A 582 15.94 -7.87 -16.40
C ALA A 582 16.78 -8.52 -15.31
N GLN A 583 16.28 -8.63 -14.08
CA GLN A 583 16.97 -9.30 -12.97
C GLN A 583 17.22 -10.78 -13.29
N LEU A 584 16.23 -11.46 -13.88
CA LEU A 584 16.38 -12.86 -14.30
C LEU A 584 17.47 -13.01 -15.39
N TRP A 585 17.48 -12.12 -16.39
CA TRP A 585 18.50 -12.11 -17.44
C TRP A 585 19.91 -11.90 -16.84
N MET A 586 20.05 -10.95 -15.91
CA MET A 586 21.33 -10.68 -15.24
C MET A 586 21.80 -11.88 -14.43
N ALA A 587 20.88 -12.53 -13.69
CA ALA A 587 21.18 -13.75 -12.94
C ALA A 587 21.68 -14.86 -13.86
N GLN A 588 20.96 -15.16 -14.93
CA GLN A 588 21.31 -16.20 -15.91
C GLN A 588 22.64 -15.90 -16.60
N ALA A 589 22.87 -14.66 -17.03
CA ALA A 589 24.12 -14.26 -17.68
C ALA A 589 25.32 -14.45 -16.72
N ALA A 590 25.16 -14.11 -15.44
CA ALA A 590 26.18 -14.31 -14.42
C ALA A 590 26.44 -15.81 -14.15
N LEU A 591 25.39 -16.64 -14.04
CA LEU A 591 25.52 -18.08 -13.85
C LEU A 591 26.22 -18.76 -15.04
N LEU A 592 25.87 -18.41 -16.28
CA LEU A 592 26.54 -18.90 -17.48
C LEU A 592 28.02 -18.51 -17.52
N GLY A 593 28.38 -17.39 -16.93
CA GLY A 593 29.75 -16.93 -16.74
C GLY A 593 30.48 -17.54 -15.53
N GLY A 594 29.85 -18.46 -14.78
CA GLY A 594 30.38 -19.06 -13.56
C GLY A 594 30.49 -18.10 -12.38
N ARG A 595 29.76 -16.99 -12.38
CA ARG A 595 29.83 -15.93 -11.40
C ARG A 595 28.59 -15.95 -10.49
N ALA A 596 28.48 -16.96 -9.64
CA ALA A 596 27.39 -17.08 -8.66
C ALA A 596 27.30 -15.86 -7.73
N ASP A 597 28.45 -15.26 -7.39
CA ASP A 597 28.51 -14.02 -6.59
C ASP A 597 27.75 -12.84 -7.22
N LEU A 598 27.78 -12.72 -8.54
CA LEU A 598 27.02 -11.70 -9.27
C LEU A 598 25.56 -12.11 -9.52
N ALA A 599 25.27 -13.41 -9.58
CA ALA A 599 23.90 -13.90 -9.81
C ALA A 599 23.01 -13.76 -8.57
N LEU A 600 23.54 -14.08 -7.40
CA LEU A 600 22.79 -14.16 -6.14
C LEU A 600 22.01 -12.87 -5.79
N PRO A 601 22.56 -11.64 -5.93
CA PRO A 601 21.78 -10.42 -5.68
C PRO A 601 20.53 -10.31 -6.56
N HIS A 602 20.61 -10.71 -7.82
CA HIS A 602 19.49 -10.70 -8.76
C HIS A 602 18.43 -11.76 -8.40
N ILE A 603 18.88 -12.95 -8.01
CA ILE A 603 17.99 -14.03 -7.53
C ILE A 603 17.30 -13.62 -6.21
N ASP A 604 18.04 -13.05 -5.26
CA ASP A 604 17.48 -12.54 -3.98
C ASP A 604 16.41 -11.48 -4.25
N ALA A 605 16.66 -10.56 -5.20
CA ALA A 605 15.69 -9.54 -5.58
C ALA A 605 14.39 -10.15 -6.14
N LEU A 606 14.47 -11.18 -6.96
CA LEU A 606 13.32 -11.88 -7.54
C LEU A 606 12.53 -12.62 -6.45
N LEU A 607 13.20 -13.35 -5.59
CA LEU A 607 12.57 -14.13 -4.51
C LEU A 607 11.86 -13.23 -3.51
N ARG A 608 12.42 -12.07 -3.16
CA ARG A 608 11.78 -11.08 -2.29
C ARG A 608 10.50 -10.50 -2.91
N GLN A 609 10.39 -10.48 -4.21
CA GLN A 609 9.21 -10.04 -4.95
C GLN A 609 8.21 -11.18 -5.24
N ASN A 610 8.45 -12.40 -4.73
CA ASN A 610 7.65 -13.62 -4.99
C ASN A 610 7.57 -13.96 -6.49
N VAL A 611 8.66 -13.73 -7.24
CA VAL A 611 8.74 -14.03 -8.66
C VAL A 611 9.51 -15.32 -8.89
N GLY A 612 8.83 -16.34 -9.45
CA GLY A 612 9.47 -17.60 -9.87
C GLY A 612 10.05 -18.42 -8.73
N GLU A 613 9.50 -18.33 -7.52
CA GLU A 613 10.05 -18.86 -6.27
C GLU A 613 10.55 -20.30 -6.38
N ALA A 614 9.72 -21.23 -6.83
CA ALA A 614 10.08 -22.65 -6.91
C ALA A 614 11.27 -22.91 -7.87
N ALA A 615 11.30 -22.27 -9.04
CA ALA A 615 12.38 -22.45 -10.02
C ALA A 615 13.68 -21.82 -9.53
N LEU A 616 13.63 -20.64 -8.93
CA LEU A 616 14.80 -19.95 -8.41
C LEU A 616 15.39 -20.63 -7.18
N VAL A 617 14.56 -21.18 -6.30
CA VAL A 617 15.01 -22.00 -5.17
C VAL A 617 15.69 -23.28 -5.68
N GLN A 618 15.20 -23.86 -6.77
CA GLN A 618 15.87 -25.00 -7.43
C GLN A 618 17.23 -24.60 -8.00
N GLU A 619 17.34 -23.44 -8.66
CA GLU A 619 18.63 -22.91 -9.12
C GLU A 619 19.62 -22.71 -7.96
N LEU A 620 19.17 -22.14 -6.84
CA LEU A 620 20.01 -21.97 -5.65
C LEU A 620 20.54 -23.32 -5.13
N ARG A 621 19.69 -24.35 -5.09
CA ARG A 621 20.12 -25.71 -4.67
C ARG A 621 21.20 -26.28 -5.58
N GLY A 622 21.05 -26.07 -6.89
CA GLY A 622 22.06 -26.49 -7.89
C GLY A 622 23.42 -25.81 -7.74
N LEU A 623 23.50 -24.70 -7.00
CA LEU A 623 24.77 -24.02 -6.73
C LEU A 623 25.51 -24.57 -5.50
N VAL A 624 24.85 -25.33 -4.62
CA VAL A 624 25.43 -25.81 -3.35
C VAL A 624 26.67 -26.71 -3.56
N PRO A 625 26.71 -27.63 -4.53
CA PRO A 625 27.90 -28.48 -4.72
C PRO A 625 29.16 -27.74 -5.18
N ALA A 626 29.01 -26.51 -5.70
CA ALA A 626 30.13 -25.71 -6.18
C ALA A 626 30.64 -24.77 -5.06
N PRO A 627 31.92 -24.77 -4.68
CA PRO A 627 32.43 -23.93 -3.58
C PRO A 627 32.16 -22.44 -3.74
N ALA A 628 32.20 -21.91 -4.98
CA ALA A 628 31.87 -20.51 -5.26
C ALA A 628 30.36 -20.24 -5.13
N GLY A 629 29.53 -21.21 -5.47
CA GLY A 629 28.06 -21.13 -5.31
C GLY A 629 27.67 -21.19 -3.84
N GLU A 630 28.23 -22.14 -3.09
CA GLU A 630 28.04 -22.27 -1.64
C GLU A 630 28.42 -20.98 -0.91
N ALA A 631 29.61 -20.43 -1.17
CA ALA A 631 30.08 -19.19 -0.57
C ALA A 631 29.12 -18.00 -0.88
N ALA A 632 28.63 -17.91 -2.11
CA ALA A 632 27.68 -16.88 -2.51
C ALA A 632 26.33 -17.03 -1.79
N ILE A 633 25.82 -18.27 -1.64
CA ILE A 633 24.60 -18.56 -0.88
C ILE A 633 24.77 -18.19 0.60
N VAL A 634 25.89 -18.58 1.22
CA VAL A 634 26.17 -18.24 2.63
C VAL A 634 26.21 -16.73 2.80
N ASP A 635 26.86 -15.97 1.90
CA ASP A 635 26.88 -14.52 1.93
C ASP A 635 25.45 -13.93 1.82
N ALA A 636 24.62 -14.45 0.92
CA ALA A 636 23.22 -14.01 0.79
C ALA A 636 22.43 -14.29 2.07
N LEU A 637 22.62 -15.44 2.72
CA LEU A 637 21.95 -15.82 3.96
C LEU A 637 22.33 -14.93 5.16
N THR A 638 23.51 -14.27 5.14
CA THR A 638 23.91 -13.31 6.18
C THR A 638 22.97 -12.09 6.24
N ARG A 639 22.28 -11.81 5.14
CA ARG A 639 21.31 -10.71 5.02
C ARG A 639 19.88 -11.10 5.43
N HIS A 640 19.70 -12.27 6.04
CA HIS A 640 18.43 -12.82 6.52
C HIS A 640 17.27 -12.73 5.48
N PRO A 641 17.43 -13.34 4.29
CA PRO A 641 16.42 -13.27 3.25
C PRO A 641 15.16 -14.05 3.63
N GLY A 642 13.99 -13.61 3.16
CA GLY A 642 12.70 -14.26 3.44
C GLY A 642 12.61 -15.69 2.90
N TRP A 643 13.34 -16.01 1.81
CA TRP A 643 13.36 -17.32 1.18
C TRP A 643 14.24 -18.37 1.90
N ARG A 644 14.94 -18.00 2.97
CA ARG A 644 15.85 -18.91 3.72
C ARG A 644 15.17 -20.23 4.10
N GLN A 645 13.97 -20.19 4.67
CA GLN A 645 13.27 -21.39 5.11
C GLN A 645 12.88 -22.30 3.93
N GLU A 646 12.39 -21.70 2.83
CA GLU A 646 12.01 -22.42 1.62
C GLU A 646 13.24 -23.10 0.97
N PHE A 647 14.36 -22.42 0.92
CA PHE A 647 15.60 -22.97 0.43
C PHE A 647 16.07 -24.17 1.27
N LEU A 648 16.07 -24.07 2.59
CA LEU A 648 16.46 -25.18 3.48
C LEU A 648 15.48 -26.36 3.39
N ASN A 649 14.18 -26.10 3.28
CA ASN A 649 13.19 -27.16 3.03
C ASN A 649 13.43 -27.83 1.67
N GLY A 650 13.73 -27.05 0.65
CA GLY A 650 14.02 -27.55 -0.67
C GLY A 650 15.25 -28.46 -0.73
N LEU A 651 16.30 -28.18 0.07
CA LEU A 651 17.44 -29.09 0.20
C LEU A 651 17.05 -30.46 0.77
N ALA A 652 16.04 -30.51 1.64
CA ALA A 652 15.54 -31.76 2.16
C ALA A 652 14.74 -32.58 1.13
N GLU A 653 14.10 -31.90 0.18
CA GLU A 653 13.26 -32.52 -0.85
C GLU A 653 14.04 -32.92 -2.10
N ASP A 654 15.23 -32.40 -2.27
CA ASP A 654 16.08 -32.64 -3.43
C ASP A 654 16.80 -33.99 -3.29
N ALA A 655 16.38 -34.96 -4.11
CA ALA A 655 17.02 -36.28 -4.17
C ALA A 655 18.45 -36.23 -4.72
N ALA A 656 18.88 -35.17 -5.35
CA ALA A 656 20.20 -34.95 -5.89
C ALA A 656 21.16 -34.23 -4.90
N ALA A 657 20.61 -33.70 -3.78
CA ALA A 657 21.44 -33.03 -2.78
C ALA A 657 22.28 -34.07 -2.00
N GLU A 658 23.60 -34.03 -2.18
CA GLU A 658 24.50 -34.90 -1.44
C GLU A 658 24.52 -34.49 0.05
N PRO A 659 24.38 -35.44 0.98
CA PRO A 659 24.35 -35.15 2.43
C PRO A 659 25.57 -34.40 2.95
N ASP A 660 26.73 -34.64 2.37
CA ASP A 660 28.00 -33.99 2.77
C ASP A 660 28.00 -32.52 2.35
N ASP A 661 27.51 -32.18 1.15
CA ASP A 661 27.37 -30.78 0.69
C ASP A 661 26.43 -30.01 1.59
N VAL A 662 25.28 -30.60 1.98
CA VAL A 662 24.33 -29.98 2.92
C VAL A 662 25.00 -29.76 4.29
N ALA A 663 25.76 -30.73 4.79
CA ALA A 663 26.45 -30.57 6.07
C ALA A 663 27.54 -29.49 6.02
N HIS A 664 28.28 -29.39 4.90
CA HIS A 664 29.25 -28.32 4.63
C HIS A 664 28.60 -26.95 4.64
N LEU A 665 27.54 -26.77 3.86
CA LEU A 665 26.76 -25.51 3.82
C LEU A 665 26.31 -25.09 5.21
N LEU A 666 25.73 -26.00 6.01
CA LEU A 666 25.27 -25.68 7.36
C LEU A 666 26.43 -25.30 8.30
N ALA A 667 27.60 -25.92 8.14
CA ALA A 667 28.78 -25.54 8.89
C ALA A 667 29.31 -24.15 8.47
N ASP A 668 29.27 -23.83 7.18
CA ASP A 668 29.67 -22.52 6.64
C ASP A 668 28.72 -21.41 7.08
N MET A 669 27.42 -21.67 7.09
CA MET A 669 26.43 -20.78 7.68
C MET A 669 26.74 -20.49 9.16
N ALA A 670 27.10 -21.51 9.93
CA ALA A 670 27.45 -21.32 11.33
C ALA A 670 28.73 -20.48 11.49
N ARG A 671 29.77 -20.72 10.63
CA ARG A 671 31.01 -19.92 10.62
C ARG A 671 30.77 -18.46 10.20
N ALA A 672 29.82 -18.22 9.32
CA ALA A 672 29.40 -16.89 8.90
C ALA A 672 28.50 -16.15 9.92
N GLY A 673 28.21 -16.77 11.08
CA GLY A 673 27.37 -16.15 12.12
C GLY A 673 25.87 -16.26 11.90
N VAL A 674 25.42 -17.06 10.95
CA VAL A 674 23.99 -17.29 10.62
C VAL A 674 23.61 -18.77 10.69
N PRO A 675 23.88 -19.46 11.82
CA PRO A 675 23.64 -20.89 11.94
C PRO A 675 22.18 -21.23 11.63
N ALA A 676 21.97 -22.35 10.97
CA ALA A 676 20.62 -22.88 10.82
C ALA A 676 20.11 -23.37 12.18
N GLN A 677 18.87 -23.08 12.48
CA GLN A 677 18.22 -23.52 13.72
C GLN A 677 17.80 -25.00 13.60
N PRO A 678 17.73 -25.75 14.72
CA PRO A 678 17.26 -27.14 14.70
C PRO A 678 15.87 -27.32 14.06
N GLY A 679 14.98 -26.35 14.20
CA GLY A 679 13.66 -26.35 13.56
C GLY A 679 13.75 -26.26 12.04
N GLU A 680 14.62 -25.40 11.51
CA GLU A 680 14.82 -25.20 10.06
C GLU A 680 15.38 -26.46 9.37
N THR A 681 16.14 -27.28 10.09
CA THR A 681 16.77 -28.49 9.55
C THR A 681 16.02 -29.77 9.90
N ALA A 682 14.85 -29.68 10.51
CA ALA A 682 14.08 -30.86 10.93
C ALA A 682 13.70 -31.78 9.76
N LEU A 683 13.28 -31.19 8.65
CA LEU A 683 12.92 -31.93 7.44
C LEU A 683 14.14 -32.59 6.81
N ILE A 684 15.29 -31.94 6.78
CA ILE A 684 16.57 -32.50 6.28
C ILE A 684 16.91 -33.75 7.10
N ARG A 685 16.92 -33.65 8.43
CA ARG A 685 17.22 -34.80 9.30
C ARG A 685 16.24 -35.96 9.11
N TRP A 686 14.95 -35.64 8.92
CA TRP A 686 13.94 -36.65 8.68
C TRP A 686 14.20 -37.42 7.38
N ARG A 687 14.49 -36.72 6.27
CA ARG A 687 14.80 -37.34 4.98
C ARG A 687 16.08 -38.18 5.03
N LEU A 688 17.13 -37.67 5.67
CA LEU A 688 18.37 -38.42 5.84
C LEU A 688 18.16 -39.71 6.66
N ALA A 689 17.32 -39.63 7.70
CA ALA A 689 16.97 -40.79 8.50
C ALA A 689 16.14 -41.84 7.72
N ASP A 690 15.19 -41.39 6.91
CA ASP A 690 14.40 -42.24 6.02
C ASP A 690 15.26 -42.97 4.99
N ALA A 691 16.33 -42.32 4.50
CA ALA A 691 17.33 -42.91 3.64
C ALA A 691 18.38 -43.81 4.39
N GLY A 692 18.25 -43.92 5.70
CA GLY A 692 19.19 -44.70 6.53
C GLY A 692 20.55 -44.02 6.77
N LEU A 693 20.70 -42.76 6.43
CA LEU A 693 21.97 -41.99 6.50
C LEU A 693 22.15 -41.35 7.88
N TRP A 694 22.35 -42.18 8.91
CA TRP A 694 22.40 -41.72 10.30
C TRP A 694 23.63 -40.90 10.66
N GLY A 695 24.78 -41.10 10.00
CA GLY A 695 25.98 -40.27 10.15
C GLY A 695 25.72 -38.82 9.77
N PRO A 696 25.22 -38.54 8.56
CA PRO A 696 24.78 -37.25 8.13
C PRO A 696 23.69 -36.61 9.03
N VAL A 697 22.72 -37.39 9.56
CA VAL A 697 21.76 -36.90 10.55
C VAL A 697 22.45 -36.24 11.75
N ALA A 698 23.47 -36.90 12.29
CA ALA A 698 24.25 -36.40 13.43
C ALA A 698 25.10 -35.17 13.05
N GLN A 699 25.61 -35.12 11.82
CA GLN A 699 26.35 -33.95 11.32
C GLN A 699 25.43 -32.74 11.20
N VAL A 700 24.26 -32.88 10.56
CA VAL A 700 23.26 -31.82 10.41
C VAL A 700 22.78 -31.30 11.77
N TRP A 701 22.55 -32.21 12.74
CA TRP A 701 22.15 -31.81 14.10
C TRP A 701 23.21 -30.93 14.75
N ARG A 702 24.50 -31.35 14.70
CA ARG A 702 25.57 -30.53 15.25
C ARG A 702 25.78 -29.21 14.53
N ALA A 703 25.75 -29.22 13.21
CA ALA A 703 25.88 -28.02 12.39
C ALA A 703 24.77 -27.01 12.60
N SER A 704 23.53 -27.46 12.94
CA SER A 704 22.43 -26.62 13.30
C SER A 704 22.41 -26.20 14.79
N GLY A 705 23.51 -26.28 15.49
CA GLY A 705 23.64 -25.82 16.89
C GLY A 705 23.13 -26.81 17.93
N GLY A 706 22.83 -28.05 17.56
CA GLY A 706 22.51 -29.15 18.47
C GLY A 706 23.73 -29.54 19.30
N ARG A 707 23.76 -29.11 20.56
CA ARG A 707 24.88 -29.38 21.49
C ARG A 707 24.65 -30.60 22.39
N ASN A 708 23.38 -30.94 22.63
CA ASN A 708 22.98 -32.02 23.51
C ASN A 708 22.75 -33.32 22.72
N LEU A 709 22.86 -34.45 23.38
CA LEU A 709 22.55 -35.76 22.80
C LEU A 709 21.04 -35.98 22.60
N LEU A 710 20.21 -35.18 23.31
CA LEU A 710 18.74 -35.08 23.10
C LEU A 710 18.37 -33.70 22.59
N GLY A 711 17.39 -33.66 21.71
CA GLY A 711 16.75 -32.41 21.29
C GLY A 711 15.72 -31.93 22.33
N ASP A 712 15.74 -30.65 22.65
CA ASP A 712 14.73 -29.96 23.50
C ASP A 712 14.38 -30.75 24.78
N GLY A 713 15.40 -31.11 25.55
CA GLY A 713 15.25 -31.92 26.76
C GLY A 713 14.54 -31.19 27.91
N ASP A 714 14.42 -29.88 27.86
CA ASP A 714 13.64 -28.99 28.79
C ASP A 714 12.30 -28.55 28.22
N PHE A 715 11.91 -29.06 27.06
CA PHE A 715 10.64 -28.86 26.37
C PHE A 715 10.34 -27.39 26.01
N ALA A 716 11.31 -26.52 25.97
CA ALA A 716 11.13 -25.08 25.80
C ALA A 716 10.48 -24.71 24.43
N GLY A 717 10.78 -25.50 23.37
CA GLY A 717 10.24 -25.32 22.02
C GLY A 717 8.87 -25.96 21.77
N LEU A 718 8.32 -26.75 22.72
CA LEU A 718 7.11 -27.51 22.50
C LEU A 718 5.86 -26.76 22.96
N ASN A 719 4.73 -26.92 22.27
CA ASN A 719 3.43 -26.35 22.64
C ASN A 719 2.27 -27.21 22.15
N GLY A 720 1.29 -27.48 23.02
CA GLY A 720 0.12 -28.30 22.68
C GLY A 720 0.42 -29.78 22.55
N PRO A 721 -0.43 -30.54 21.81
CA PRO A 721 -0.23 -31.97 21.58
C PRO A 721 1.06 -32.24 20.81
N LEU A 722 1.80 -33.29 21.19
CA LEU A 722 2.97 -33.70 20.43
C LEU A 722 2.58 -34.43 19.14
N PRO A 723 3.38 -34.33 18.07
CA PRO A 723 3.13 -35.04 16.82
C PRO A 723 3.25 -36.56 17.03
N ALA A 724 2.44 -37.32 16.31
CA ALA A 724 2.49 -38.79 16.30
C ALA A 724 3.80 -39.30 15.67
N TYR A 725 4.29 -38.61 14.67
CA TYR A 725 5.52 -38.88 13.93
C TYR A 725 6.41 -37.66 13.92
N ALA A 726 7.69 -37.83 14.13
CA ALA A 726 8.67 -36.77 14.06
C ALA A 726 10.04 -37.30 13.62
N GLY A 727 10.85 -36.44 13.02
CA GLY A 727 12.23 -36.77 12.65
C GLY A 727 13.16 -36.85 13.88
N PRO A 728 14.44 -37.26 13.65
CA PRO A 728 15.44 -37.34 14.70
C PRO A 728 15.60 -36.04 15.50
N TYR A 729 15.86 -36.18 16.80
CA TYR A 729 16.05 -35.11 17.77
C TYR A 729 14.79 -34.24 18.02
N VAL A 730 13.59 -34.77 17.66
CA VAL A 730 12.31 -34.16 17.96
C VAL A 730 11.44 -35.13 18.78
N TRP A 731 10.86 -34.65 19.88
CA TRP A 731 9.95 -35.42 20.71
C TRP A 731 8.63 -35.70 19.96
N ARG A 732 8.17 -36.96 20.04
CA ARG A 732 6.91 -37.40 19.48
C ARG A 732 6.12 -38.26 20.45
N ALA A 733 4.82 -38.28 20.26
CA ALA A 733 3.92 -39.17 20.98
C ALA A 733 3.37 -40.22 20.03
N PRO A 734 3.98 -41.43 19.97
CA PRO A 734 3.44 -42.51 19.16
C PRO A 734 1.97 -42.77 19.52
N PRO A 735 1.10 -43.09 18.56
CA PRO A 735 -0.30 -43.28 18.83
C PRO A 735 -0.52 -44.56 19.67
N LEU A 736 -0.96 -44.38 20.91
CA LEU A 736 -1.35 -45.44 21.82
C LEU A 736 -2.79 -45.21 22.28
N PRO A 737 -3.63 -46.29 22.33
CA PRO A 737 -4.99 -46.16 22.81
C PRO A 737 -5.05 -45.59 24.23
N GLY A 738 -5.90 -44.58 24.45
CA GLY A 738 -6.10 -43.98 25.76
C GLY A 738 -4.95 -43.17 26.32
N VAL A 739 -3.90 -42.87 25.49
CA VAL A 739 -2.75 -42.10 25.91
C VAL A 739 -2.69 -40.77 25.17
N SER A 740 -2.45 -39.69 25.88
CA SER A 740 -2.19 -38.37 25.31
C SER A 740 -0.97 -37.70 25.94
N VAL A 741 -0.15 -37.03 25.11
CA VAL A 741 1.00 -36.26 25.54
C VAL A 741 0.89 -34.83 25.04
N THR A 742 0.91 -33.86 25.96
CA THR A 742 0.77 -32.45 25.68
C THR A 742 1.83 -31.61 26.38
N ALA A 743 2.38 -30.64 25.66
CA ALA A 743 3.28 -29.65 26.25
C ALA A 743 2.49 -28.42 26.68
N GLY A 744 2.70 -27.96 27.91
CA GLY A 744 2.03 -26.78 28.47
C GLY A 744 2.96 -25.88 29.28
N ALA A 745 2.57 -24.60 29.45
CA ALA A 745 3.28 -23.68 30.33
C ALA A 745 3.13 -24.14 31.80
N ASP A 746 4.22 -24.06 32.58
CA ASP A 746 4.16 -24.23 34.02
C ASP A 746 3.49 -23.02 34.66
N THR A 747 2.34 -23.23 35.28
CA THR A 747 1.62 -22.18 36.06
C THR A 747 2.23 -21.93 37.46
N GLY A 748 3.30 -22.63 37.82
CA GLY A 748 4.02 -22.48 39.08
C GLY A 748 5.18 -21.48 39.03
N ALA A 749 5.76 -21.16 40.21
CA ALA A 749 6.80 -20.15 40.41
C ALA A 749 8.13 -20.32 39.65
N GLY A 750 8.26 -21.28 38.72
CA GLY A 750 9.47 -21.57 37.97
C GLY A 750 9.43 -21.23 36.47
N GLY A 751 8.28 -20.84 35.89
CA GLY A 751 8.18 -20.29 34.52
C GLY A 751 8.62 -21.18 33.34
N GLY A 752 8.81 -22.50 33.54
CA GLY A 752 9.24 -23.45 32.52
C GLY A 752 8.08 -24.09 31.76
N ARG A 753 8.41 -24.95 30.77
CA ARG A 753 7.41 -25.81 30.10
C ARG A 753 7.48 -27.23 30.66
N ARG A 754 6.36 -27.95 30.55
CA ARG A 754 6.24 -29.33 31.04
C ARG A 754 5.52 -30.20 30.02
N LEU A 755 5.89 -31.51 29.99
CA LEU A 755 5.10 -32.51 29.28
C LEU A 755 4.13 -33.19 30.24
N HIS A 756 2.85 -33.12 29.91
CA HIS A 756 1.79 -33.85 30.58
C HIS A 756 1.50 -35.12 29.79
N VAL A 757 1.74 -36.26 30.41
CA VAL A 757 1.37 -37.58 29.90
C VAL A 757 0.17 -38.07 30.65
N VAL A 758 -0.91 -38.40 29.96
CA VAL A 758 -2.18 -38.92 30.52
C VAL A 758 -2.46 -40.27 29.90
N SER A 759 -2.70 -41.26 30.75
CA SER A 759 -3.07 -42.64 30.32
C SER A 759 -4.37 -43.05 31.02
N ASP A 760 -5.23 -43.74 30.30
CA ASP A 760 -6.40 -44.41 30.88
C ASP A 760 -6.12 -45.84 31.35
N GLY A 761 -4.87 -46.33 31.23
CA GLY A 761 -4.42 -47.64 31.61
C GLY A 761 -4.69 -48.75 30.58
N LEU A 762 -5.10 -48.41 29.37
CA LEU A 762 -5.36 -49.39 28.30
C LEU A 762 -4.21 -49.49 27.28
N GLY A 763 -3.38 -48.48 27.16
CA GLY A 763 -2.27 -48.44 26.20
C GLY A 763 -1.04 -49.20 26.72
N GLN A 764 -0.34 -49.87 25.80
CA GLN A 764 0.95 -50.50 26.08
C GLN A 764 1.97 -50.11 25.01
N GLY A 765 3.11 -49.59 25.40
CA GLY A 765 4.16 -49.23 24.51
C GLY A 765 4.89 -47.93 24.87
N MET A 766 5.61 -47.35 23.91
CA MET A 766 6.36 -46.12 24.09
C MET A 766 5.40 -44.91 23.88
N ALA A 767 5.06 -44.21 24.96
CA ALA A 767 4.11 -43.08 24.94
C ALA A 767 4.77 -41.76 24.53
N LEU A 768 6.05 -41.62 24.85
CA LEU A 768 6.89 -40.50 24.48
C LEU A 768 8.19 -41.06 23.90
N ALA A 769 8.63 -40.56 22.76
CA ALA A 769 9.85 -41.09 22.14
C ALA A 769 10.65 -40.00 21.45
N GLN A 770 11.96 -40.19 21.41
CA GLN A 770 12.87 -39.42 20.56
C GLN A 770 13.91 -40.33 19.95
N THR A 771 14.15 -40.21 18.64
CA THR A 771 15.20 -40.92 17.95
C THR A 771 16.45 -40.05 17.92
N VAL A 772 17.62 -40.60 18.33
CA VAL A 772 18.90 -39.91 18.38
C VAL A 772 20.02 -40.78 17.82
N VAL A 773 21.08 -40.19 17.32
CA VAL A 773 22.29 -40.90 16.86
C VAL A 773 23.32 -40.85 17.97
N LEU A 774 23.69 -42.04 18.48
CA LEU A 774 24.67 -42.19 19.53
C LEU A 774 25.83 -43.12 19.06
N ALA A 775 27.04 -42.80 19.45
CA ALA A 775 28.15 -43.71 19.25
C ALA A 775 28.01 -44.96 20.17
N PRO A 776 28.61 -46.12 19.83
CA PRO A 776 28.66 -47.24 20.76
C PRO A 776 29.30 -46.82 22.09
N GLY A 777 28.66 -47.14 23.23
CA GLY A 777 29.13 -46.71 24.53
C GLY A 777 28.05 -46.73 25.60
N ARG A 778 28.41 -46.27 26.81
CA ARG A 778 27.52 -46.16 27.95
C ARG A 778 27.01 -44.72 28.07
N TYR A 779 25.75 -44.58 28.38
CA TYR A 779 25.09 -43.29 28.51
C TYR A 779 24.21 -43.26 29.75
N ARG A 780 24.08 -42.08 30.36
CA ARG A 780 23.24 -41.84 31.53
C ARG A 780 22.04 -40.97 31.15
N LEU A 781 20.85 -41.56 31.29
CA LEU A 781 19.60 -40.86 31.15
C LEU A 781 19.17 -40.26 32.49
N GLY A 782 19.00 -38.96 32.57
CA GLY A 782 18.46 -38.22 33.68
C GLY A 782 16.99 -37.80 33.42
N VAL A 783 16.12 -38.03 34.38
CA VAL A 783 14.69 -37.67 34.33
C VAL A 783 14.33 -36.81 35.51
N ALA A 784 13.71 -35.65 35.26
CA ALA A 784 13.22 -34.78 36.32
C ALA A 784 11.70 -34.58 36.18
N LEU A 785 10.97 -34.81 37.30
CA LEU A 785 9.54 -34.58 37.40
C LEU A 785 9.25 -33.19 37.96
N ALA A 786 8.09 -32.64 37.59
CA ALA A 786 7.68 -31.32 38.06
C ALA A 786 7.29 -31.32 39.57
N PRO A 787 7.39 -30.16 40.27
CA PRO A 787 6.94 -30.05 41.65
C PRO A 787 5.48 -30.40 41.85
N GLY A 788 5.15 -31.13 42.94
CA GLY A 788 3.77 -31.56 43.23
C GLY A 788 3.33 -32.84 42.50
N ALA A 789 4.17 -33.45 41.73
CA ALA A 789 3.93 -34.75 41.12
C ALA A 789 4.02 -35.86 42.17
N ALA A 790 2.88 -36.49 42.51
CA ALA A 790 2.82 -37.76 43.25
C ALA A 790 2.29 -38.83 42.31
N GLY A 791 3.08 -39.79 41.92
CA GLY A 791 2.62 -40.88 41.05
C GLY A 791 3.73 -41.62 40.38
N ALA A 792 3.46 -42.72 39.73
CA ALA A 792 4.39 -43.60 39.10
C ALA A 792 5.27 -42.86 38.04
N ALA A 793 6.54 -42.95 38.22
CA ALA A 793 7.53 -42.34 37.36
C ALA A 793 7.86 -43.18 36.15
N GLY A 794 6.91 -43.86 35.55
CA GLY A 794 7.02 -44.69 34.34
C GLY A 794 8.31 -45.52 34.17
N ALA A 795 8.24 -46.56 33.45
CA ALA A 795 9.40 -47.28 32.96
C ALA A 795 9.99 -46.49 31.76
N TRP A 796 11.30 -46.36 31.70
CA TRP A 796 12.02 -45.87 30.55
C TRP A 796 12.64 -46.99 29.76
N GLY A 797 12.67 -46.83 28.46
CA GLY A 797 13.25 -47.83 27.60
C GLY A 797 13.98 -47.22 26.41
N TRP A 798 14.79 -48.04 25.77
CA TRP A 798 15.48 -47.69 24.56
C TRP A 798 15.49 -48.87 23.59
N ALA A 799 15.57 -48.59 22.30
CA ALA A 799 15.71 -49.59 21.24
C ALA A 799 16.70 -49.12 20.19
N CYS A 800 17.43 -50.04 19.56
CA CYS A 800 18.09 -49.72 18.29
C CYS A 800 17.05 -49.55 17.20
N HIS A 801 17.18 -48.50 16.41
CA HIS A 801 16.26 -48.21 15.32
C HIS A 801 16.17 -49.41 14.36
N GLY A 802 14.93 -49.83 14.04
CA GLY A 802 14.69 -50.98 13.15
C GLY A 802 14.73 -52.36 13.81
N THR A 803 15.10 -52.50 15.08
CA THR A 803 15.14 -53.82 15.75
C THR A 803 13.81 -54.22 16.41
N GLY A 804 12.95 -53.25 16.73
CA GLY A 804 11.66 -53.48 17.42
C GLY A 804 11.80 -53.99 18.88
N THR A 805 13.00 -54.28 19.37
CA THR A 805 13.21 -54.81 20.73
C THR A 805 13.52 -53.67 21.68
N VAL A 806 12.59 -53.34 22.57
CA VAL A 806 12.79 -52.35 23.59
C VAL A 806 13.49 -52.95 24.81
N GLN A 807 14.58 -52.32 25.25
CA GLN A 807 15.28 -52.69 26.47
C GLN A 807 14.91 -51.69 27.58
N PRO A 808 14.60 -52.15 28.81
CA PRO A 808 14.27 -51.26 29.91
C PRO A 808 15.53 -50.51 30.39
N ILE A 809 15.29 -49.30 30.91
CA ILE A 809 16.29 -48.48 31.62
C ILE A 809 15.84 -48.37 33.07
N ASP A 810 16.59 -48.98 33.98
CA ASP A 810 16.33 -48.94 35.42
C ASP A 810 16.66 -47.54 35.97
N ILE A 811 15.63 -46.75 36.29
CA ILE A 811 15.80 -45.42 36.83
C ILE A 811 15.90 -45.47 38.36
N ALA A 812 17.08 -45.18 38.89
CA ALA A 812 17.31 -45.01 40.30
C ALA A 812 16.87 -43.60 40.77
N TRP A 813 15.76 -43.49 41.45
CA TRP A 813 15.19 -42.25 41.98
C TRP A 813 15.87 -41.78 43.25
N ARG A 814 16.18 -40.51 43.36
CA ARG A 814 16.71 -39.88 44.60
C ARG A 814 15.61 -39.77 45.66
N GLY A 815 16.01 -39.53 46.94
CA GLY A 815 15.08 -39.56 48.08
C GLY A 815 13.91 -38.62 48.01
N ASP A 816 13.89 -37.61 47.11
CA ASP A 816 12.77 -36.72 46.81
C ASP A 816 11.76 -37.32 45.84
N GLY A 817 12.08 -38.48 45.22
CA GLY A 817 11.25 -39.14 44.20
C GLY A 817 11.05 -38.35 42.90
N ARG A 818 11.76 -37.24 42.74
CA ARG A 818 11.58 -36.32 41.60
C ARG A 818 12.69 -36.37 40.57
N ASN A 819 13.87 -36.67 40.97
CA ASN A 819 15.05 -36.77 40.11
C ASN A 819 15.57 -38.20 40.08
N GLY A 820 15.60 -38.78 38.92
CA GLY A 820 16.07 -40.15 38.70
C GLY A 820 17.12 -40.22 37.61
N ALA A 821 17.91 -41.25 37.63
CA ALA A 821 18.85 -41.52 36.54
C ALA A 821 19.01 -43.04 36.33
N GLY A 822 19.18 -43.43 35.07
CA GLY A 822 19.48 -44.81 34.67
C GLY A 822 20.51 -44.84 33.61
N THR A 823 21.07 -46.01 33.36
CA THR A 823 22.12 -46.18 32.33
C THR A 823 21.63 -47.08 31.17
N LEU A 824 22.09 -46.78 29.97
CA LEU A 824 21.90 -47.58 28.79
C LEU A 824 23.25 -47.85 28.11
N ALA A 825 23.41 -49.06 27.51
CA ALA A 825 24.59 -49.41 26.80
C ALA A 825 24.28 -49.64 25.33
N VAL A 826 24.76 -48.72 24.48
CA VAL A 826 24.55 -48.76 23.03
C VAL A 826 25.59 -49.69 22.41
N PRO A 827 25.21 -50.82 21.74
CA PRO A 827 26.14 -51.74 21.14
C PRO A 827 26.72 -51.22 19.80
N ALA A 828 27.81 -51.83 19.39
CA ALA A 828 28.32 -51.61 18.03
C ALA A 828 27.28 -52.11 17.00
N GLY A 829 27.12 -51.33 15.93
CA GLY A 829 26.15 -51.62 14.85
C GLY A 829 24.72 -51.07 15.08
N CYS A 830 24.50 -50.35 16.18
CA CYS A 830 23.24 -49.64 16.38
C CYS A 830 23.28 -48.26 15.65
N PRO A 831 22.54 -48.08 14.53
CA PRO A 831 22.70 -46.90 13.69
C PRO A 831 22.08 -45.63 14.33
N ALA A 832 21.02 -45.83 15.08
CA ALA A 832 20.33 -44.81 15.85
C ALA A 832 19.58 -45.45 17.04
N VAL A 833 19.34 -44.67 18.06
CA VAL A 833 18.69 -45.12 19.29
C VAL A 833 17.38 -44.38 19.46
N GLU A 834 16.32 -45.12 19.68
CA GLU A 834 15.05 -44.58 20.12
C GLU A 834 14.95 -44.69 21.66
N ILE A 835 14.78 -43.55 22.33
CA ILE A 835 14.67 -43.46 23.79
C ILE A 835 13.27 -42.94 24.12
N GLY A 836 12.57 -43.55 25.06
CA GLY A 836 11.23 -43.11 25.40
C GLY A 836 10.70 -43.60 26.73
N LEU A 837 9.54 -43.03 27.09
CA LEU A 837 8.75 -43.40 28.25
C LEU A 837 7.84 -44.57 27.88
N LEU A 838 7.95 -45.66 28.61
CA LEU A 838 7.15 -46.86 28.45
C LEU A 838 5.89 -46.80 29.36
N ILE A 839 4.78 -47.14 28.78
CA ILE A 839 3.49 -47.37 29.49
C ILE A 839 3.12 -48.82 29.35
N ASP A 840 2.67 -49.40 30.46
CA ASP A 840 2.05 -50.74 30.52
C ASP A 840 0.50 -50.62 30.60
N SER A 841 -0.18 -51.71 30.27
CA SER A 841 -1.65 -51.81 30.34
C SER A 841 -2.13 -52.10 31.74
N ASP A 842 -1.68 -51.38 32.76
CA ASP A 842 -2.15 -51.55 34.14
C ASP A 842 -3.17 -50.46 34.54
N PRO A 843 -4.43 -50.79 34.82
CA PRO A 843 -5.41 -49.80 35.30
C PRO A 843 -5.03 -49.09 36.61
N ALA A 844 -4.09 -49.61 37.39
CA ALA A 844 -3.57 -48.97 38.60
C ALA A 844 -2.65 -47.75 38.28
N HIS A 845 -2.09 -47.73 37.07
CA HIS A 845 -1.23 -46.65 36.59
C HIS A 845 -1.98 -45.57 35.79
N ARG A 846 -3.15 -45.19 36.22
CA ARG A 846 -3.88 -44.05 35.64
C ARG A 846 -3.30 -42.71 36.04
N GLY A 847 -2.93 -41.91 35.07
CA GLY A 847 -2.35 -40.58 35.29
C GLY A 847 -0.87 -40.61 35.60
N TRP A 848 -0.12 -39.65 35.02
CA TRP A 848 1.36 -39.58 35.13
C TRP A 848 1.79 -38.21 35.64
N ALA A 849 2.93 -38.22 36.33
CA ALA A 849 3.55 -36.99 36.79
C ALA A 849 4.05 -36.19 35.57
N PRO A 850 3.86 -34.85 35.56
CA PRO A 850 4.38 -34.01 34.50
C PRO A 850 5.92 -34.04 34.48
N LEU A 851 6.51 -34.27 33.27
CA LEU A 851 7.94 -34.24 33.04
C LEU A 851 8.43 -32.79 32.95
N ALA A 852 9.47 -32.45 33.68
CA ALA A 852 10.08 -31.13 33.68
C ALA A 852 11.35 -31.09 32.79
N LYS A 853 12.14 -32.18 32.82
CA LYS A 853 13.39 -32.20 32.07
C LYS A 853 13.87 -33.65 31.81
N ILE A 854 14.48 -33.88 30.66
CA ILE A 854 15.15 -35.11 30.34
C ILE A 854 16.58 -34.76 29.86
N THR A 855 17.59 -35.48 30.32
CA THR A 855 19.00 -35.31 29.92
C THR A 855 19.58 -36.63 29.50
N LEU A 856 20.52 -36.59 28.58
CA LEU A 856 21.31 -37.75 28.18
C LEU A 856 22.77 -37.33 28.10
N ASP A 857 23.63 -37.99 28.86
CA ASP A 857 25.08 -37.70 28.97
C ASP A 857 25.87 -38.97 28.70
N ALA A 858 27.04 -38.84 28.06
CA ALA A 858 27.99 -39.97 27.91
C ALA A 858 28.66 -40.24 29.27
N GLU A 859 28.78 -41.54 29.67
CA GLU A 859 29.50 -41.95 30.90
C GLU A 859 31.02 -42.13 30.68
#